data_c993491e6927d0c6e3ff048e12ca166d
#
_entry.id   c993491e6927d0c6e3ff048e12ca166d
#
_cell.length_a   1.000
_cell.length_b   1.000
_cell.length_c   1.000
_cell.angle_alpha   90.00
_cell.angle_beta   90.00
_cell.angle_gamma   90.00
#
_symmetry.space_group_name_H-M   'P 1'
#
loop_
_entity.id
_entity.type
_entity.pdbx_description
1 polymer ?
#
loop_
_entity_poly.entity_id
_entity_poly.type
_entity_poly.pdbx_seq_one_letter_code
_entity_poly.pdbx_strand_id
1 'polypeptide(L)'
;MNILPTKEDQRMKKIVALILTCVLLLGLVSAHAEEPGKYDRLNVGVTTPFSGNFLDDALGSNLCDQDVRNLIHGYNLVKWDADKGAFEFNQPVVTATTASEDRSTFYFAIADNLTYNDGTKITARDYAFTLLLLGSPQMKEATGKQGDIGRILGAADYQDGTLKTLAGFSVIDDYLFSVTLDPNYVPYFYELKILDISPLPISVIAPGCTVKSRDRGAYIDGPFTAELLKKTLLDPETGYVSHPAVTCGPYKLSAYDGDSVTLDLNEAYIGDENGAKPTIPQIVIKVTDPRFIIGDLNAGALDLAVRCVREDHVTSGISLIGQGDFAMKSYMRAGLSFISFCADKGPTADQNVRQAAAMCMDKQTLTDQYLGRYGVTVNGYYGIGQWMFRMANGAILQAEDDESDWSDLQIDRLAGYELNPEKAAALLDAAGWNLNENGEKYTQRGVRCKKIGDDLVPLRLKMIYPEENGAGALFQETFIDHLAEAGIALETEAMPMTELLKVYYKQTEKDCDMIMLGTNFADVFDPSGEYDENGTSIRNGITDELLKELAIYMRGTEPGEAAEYCRRWLSYQERRSELAAEIPLYSDAYMDFHITALQNYAPAPTGSWTTAIQQAFLSDYVPEAETGATEGGQGESEGSTEDFEEME
;
A
#
# COMPACT_ATOMS: atom_id res chain seq x y z
N MET A 1 -72.19 -23.56 44.93
CA MET A 1 -72.57 -22.58 43.91
C MET A 1 -71.49 -22.49 42.90
N ASN A 2 -71.55 -23.34 41.84
CA ASN A 2 -70.49 -23.41 40.79
C ASN A 2 -70.79 -22.27 39.82
N ILE A 3 -69.90 -21.31 39.78
CA ILE A 3 -69.91 -20.22 38.81
C ILE A 3 -69.25 -20.76 37.52
N LEU A 4 -70.02 -20.92 36.45
CA LEU A 4 -69.57 -21.26 35.14
C LEU A 4 -68.75 -20.08 34.57
N PRO A 5 -67.57 -20.32 33.99
CA PRO A 5 -66.74 -19.26 33.46
C PRO A 5 -67.41 -18.54 32.27
N THR A 6 -67.37 -17.23 32.26
CA THR A 6 -67.90 -16.38 31.21
C THR A 6 -67.25 -16.59 29.86
N LYS A 7 -67.95 -16.24 28.76
CA LYS A 7 -67.37 -16.33 27.39
C LYS A 7 -66.06 -15.51 27.22
N GLU A 8 -65.90 -14.48 28.03
CA GLU A 8 -64.66 -13.67 28.04
C GLU A 8 -63.47 -14.40 28.68
N ASP A 9 -63.70 -15.15 29.80
CA ASP A 9 -62.73 -15.98 30.45
C ASP A 9 -62.20 -17.10 29.52
N GLN A 10 -63.09 -17.66 28.70
CA GLN A 10 -62.71 -18.67 27.72
C GLN A 10 -61.90 -18.07 26.51
N ARG A 11 -62.22 -16.83 26.13
CA ARG A 11 -61.48 -16.11 25.09
C ARG A 11 -60.12 -15.70 25.59
N MET A 12 -60.00 -15.19 26.81
CA MET A 12 -58.73 -14.82 27.41
C MET A 12 -57.78 -16.03 27.59
N LYS A 13 -58.35 -17.18 28.05
CA LYS A 13 -57.55 -18.44 28.13
C LYS A 13 -57.07 -18.94 26.77
N LYS A 14 -57.87 -18.77 25.69
CA LYS A 14 -57.43 -19.12 24.32
C LYS A 14 -56.37 -18.16 23.78
N ILE A 15 -56.44 -16.88 24.10
CA ILE A 15 -55.45 -15.88 23.71
C ILE A 15 -54.13 -16.11 24.48
N VAL A 16 -54.18 -16.39 25.78
CA VAL A 16 -53.01 -16.73 26.60
C VAL A 16 -52.37 -18.06 26.14
N ALA A 17 -53.18 -19.08 25.79
CA ALA A 17 -52.68 -20.31 25.22
C ALA A 17 -52.06 -20.12 23.84
N LEU A 18 -52.61 -19.24 23.00
CA LEU A 18 -52.06 -18.90 21.69
C LEU A 18 -50.72 -18.14 21.82
N ILE A 19 -50.65 -17.18 22.75
CA ILE A 19 -49.39 -16.43 23.04
C ILE A 19 -48.34 -17.37 23.62
N LEU A 20 -48.67 -18.29 24.54
CA LEU A 20 -47.75 -19.28 25.06
C LEU A 20 -47.27 -20.27 23.97
N THR A 21 -48.15 -20.63 23.02
CA THR A 21 -47.80 -21.50 21.89
C THR A 21 -46.90 -20.75 20.88
N CYS A 22 -47.16 -19.46 20.65
CA CYS A 22 -46.28 -18.61 19.82
C CYS A 22 -44.89 -18.36 20.47
N VAL A 23 -44.85 -18.16 21.80
CA VAL A 23 -43.57 -18.02 22.55
C VAL A 23 -42.82 -19.34 22.58
N LEU A 24 -43.50 -20.50 22.65
CA LEU A 24 -42.89 -21.83 22.54
C LEU A 24 -42.47 -22.15 21.11
N LEU A 25 -43.17 -21.66 20.08
CA LEU A 25 -42.74 -21.80 18.66
C LEU A 25 -41.66 -20.82 18.28
N LEU A 26 -41.56 -19.65 18.91
CA LEU A 26 -40.43 -18.73 18.78
C LEU A 26 -39.21 -19.18 19.59
N GLY A 27 -39.38 -20.00 20.63
CA GLY A 27 -38.29 -20.66 21.37
C GLY A 27 -37.79 -21.95 20.72
N LEU A 28 -38.42 -22.42 19.62
CA LEU A 28 -38.03 -23.55 18.78
C LEU A 28 -37.50 -23.11 17.39
N VAL A 29 -37.25 -21.82 17.16
CA VAL A 29 -36.14 -21.45 16.28
C VAL A 29 -34.90 -21.89 17.04
N SER A 30 -34.52 -23.11 16.83
CA SER A 30 -33.21 -23.64 17.19
C SER A 30 -32.20 -22.57 16.83
N ALA A 31 -31.60 -21.93 17.84
CA ALA A 31 -30.22 -21.67 17.72
C ALA A 31 -29.61 -23.03 17.32
N HIS A 32 -29.34 -23.24 16.06
CA HIS A 32 -28.23 -24.07 15.69
C HIS A 32 -27.08 -23.36 16.39
N ALA A 33 -26.75 -23.81 17.59
CA ALA A 33 -25.43 -23.68 18.10
C ALA A 33 -24.61 -24.40 17.01
N GLU A 34 -23.92 -23.63 16.13
CA GLU A 34 -22.82 -24.15 15.35
C GLU A 34 -21.99 -24.92 16.35
N GLU A 35 -21.69 -26.17 16.02
CA GLU A 35 -20.79 -26.96 16.85
C GLU A 35 -19.51 -26.14 17.00
N PRO A 36 -19.05 -25.87 18.24
CA PRO A 36 -17.84 -25.11 18.43
C PRO A 36 -16.70 -25.90 17.76
N GLY A 37 -16.14 -25.37 16.68
CA GLY A 37 -14.89 -25.91 16.15
C GLY A 37 -14.68 -25.95 14.64
N LYS A 38 -15.55 -25.45 13.77
CA LYS A 38 -15.22 -25.43 12.33
C LYS A 38 -15.34 -24.03 11.74
N TYR A 39 -14.17 -23.35 11.60
CA TYR A 39 -14.09 -22.13 10.83
C TYR A 39 -14.11 -22.46 9.33
N ASP A 40 -15.10 -22.02 8.59
CA ASP A 40 -15.21 -22.17 7.13
C ASP A 40 -14.81 -20.89 6.37
N ARG A 41 -14.59 -19.78 7.09
CA ARG A 41 -14.22 -18.48 6.53
C ARG A 41 -13.43 -17.64 7.53
N LEU A 42 -12.75 -16.62 6.99
CA LEU A 42 -12.07 -15.58 7.75
C LEU A 42 -12.72 -14.22 7.47
N ASN A 43 -13.20 -13.53 8.51
CA ASN A 43 -13.76 -12.19 8.42
C ASN A 43 -12.65 -11.16 8.72
N VAL A 44 -12.29 -10.35 7.71
CA VAL A 44 -11.23 -9.33 7.80
C VAL A 44 -11.84 -7.94 7.85
N GLY A 45 -11.52 -7.16 8.87
CA GLY A 45 -11.95 -5.77 9.01
C GLY A 45 -10.92 -4.80 8.42
N VAL A 46 -11.39 -3.89 7.55
CA VAL A 46 -10.62 -2.77 6.99
C VAL A 46 -11.33 -1.46 7.26
N THR A 47 -10.61 -0.34 7.34
CA THR A 47 -11.19 0.97 7.63
C THR A 47 -11.26 1.91 6.43
N THR A 48 -10.66 1.53 5.30
CA THR A 48 -10.73 2.30 4.05
C THR A 48 -11.83 1.72 3.17
N PRO A 49 -12.80 2.52 2.69
CA PRO A 49 -13.83 2.06 1.75
C PRO A 49 -13.21 1.58 0.44
N PHE A 50 -13.81 0.57 -0.18
CA PHE A 50 -13.46 0.17 -1.54
C PHE A 50 -13.83 1.25 -2.56
N SER A 51 -13.05 1.36 -3.63
CA SER A 51 -13.46 2.10 -4.83
C SER A 51 -13.99 1.17 -5.94
N GLY A 52 -13.82 -0.15 -5.77
CA GLY A 52 -14.26 -1.17 -6.70
C GLY A 52 -13.36 -1.34 -7.91
N ASN A 53 -12.11 -0.90 -7.82
CA ASN A 53 -11.13 -1.15 -8.87
C ASN A 53 -10.29 -2.39 -8.55
N PHE A 54 -10.74 -3.53 -9.04
CA PHE A 54 -10.06 -4.82 -8.86
C PHE A 54 -9.27 -5.26 -10.10
N LEU A 55 -9.05 -4.36 -11.08
CA LEU A 55 -8.26 -4.66 -12.27
C LEU A 55 -6.78 -4.31 -12.10
N ASP A 56 -6.45 -3.03 -11.95
CA ASP A 56 -5.06 -2.54 -12.00
C ASP A 56 -4.91 -1.17 -11.34
N ASP A 57 -3.73 -0.90 -10.79
CA ASP A 57 -3.38 0.37 -10.14
C ASP A 57 -3.46 1.59 -11.08
N ALA A 58 -3.33 1.39 -12.38
CA ALA A 58 -3.51 2.46 -13.37
C ALA A 58 -4.88 3.14 -13.26
N LEU A 59 -5.91 2.40 -12.82
CA LEU A 59 -7.26 2.94 -12.64
C LEU A 59 -7.47 3.57 -11.25
N GLY A 60 -6.62 3.28 -10.28
CA GLY A 60 -6.67 3.86 -8.94
C GLY A 60 -5.90 3.04 -7.90
N SER A 61 -5.25 3.73 -6.98
CA SER A 61 -4.35 3.18 -5.97
C SER A 61 -5.00 3.04 -4.59
N ASN A 62 -6.30 2.72 -4.51
CA ASN A 62 -6.97 2.45 -3.25
C ASN A 62 -6.37 1.21 -2.57
N LEU A 63 -6.01 1.32 -1.30
CA LEU A 63 -5.31 0.28 -0.56
C LEU A 63 -6.15 -0.99 -0.36
N CYS A 64 -7.46 -0.85 -0.12
CA CYS A 64 -8.33 -2.02 0.05
C CYS A 64 -8.65 -2.71 -1.29
N ASP A 65 -8.73 -1.95 -2.38
CA ASP A 65 -8.82 -2.54 -3.72
C ASP A 65 -7.54 -3.30 -4.07
N GLN A 66 -6.37 -2.77 -3.68
CA GLN A 66 -5.08 -3.45 -3.86
C GLN A 66 -5.02 -4.77 -3.08
N ASP A 67 -5.59 -4.82 -1.87
CA ASP A 67 -5.70 -6.08 -1.11
C ASP A 67 -6.46 -7.15 -1.89
N VAL A 68 -7.59 -6.76 -2.49
CA VAL A 68 -8.38 -7.67 -3.34
C VAL A 68 -7.56 -8.11 -4.55
N ARG A 69 -6.93 -7.16 -5.27
CA ARG A 69 -6.08 -7.49 -6.44
C ARG A 69 -4.97 -8.48 -6.09
N ASN A 70 -4.29 -8.28 -4.96
CA ASN A 70 -3.21 -9.17 -4.49
C ASN A 70 -3.68 -10.60 -4.22
N LEU A 71 -4.97 -10.81 -3.94
CA LEU A 71 -5.55 -12.12 -3.66
C LEU A 71 -6.18 -12.78 -4.90
N ILE A 72 -6.69 -12.00 -5.86
CA ILE A 72 -7.37 -12.56 -7.04
C ILE A 72 -6.52 -12.62 -8.31
N HIS A 73 -5.48 -11.77 -8.42
CA HIS A 73 -4.49 -11.84 -9.49
C HIS A 73 -3.23 -12.55 -8.99
N GLY A 74 -2.48 -13.12 -9.91
CA GLY A 74 -1.28 -13.87 -9.59
C GLY A 74 -0.47 -14.17 -10.83
N TYR A 75 0.49 -15.10 -10.68
CA TYR A 75 1.39 -15.52 -11.74
C TYR A 75 2.16 -14.37 -12.39
N ASN A 76 2.48 -13.34 -11.58
CA ASN A 76 3.41 -12.30 -11.99
C ASN A 76 4.76 -12.93 -12.36
N LEU A 77 5.47 -12.36 -13.35
CA LEU A 77 6.80 -12.83 -13.75
C LEU A 77 7.86 -12.65 -12.66
N VAL A 78 7.65 -11.63 -11.80
CA VAL A 78 8.52 -11.35 -10.65
C VAL A 78 7.69 -11.22 -9.38
N LYS A 79 8.33 -11.39 -8.25
CA LYS A 79 7.78 -11.16 -6.91
C LYS A 79 8.72 -10.26 -6.11
N TRP A 80 8.17 -9.53 -5.17
CA TRP A 80 8.94 -8.79 -4.17
C TRP A 80 9.33 -9.70 -3.01
N ASP A 81 10.61 -9.77 -2.70
CA ASP A 81 11.13 -10.38 -1.48
C ASP A 81 11.32 -9.30 -0.41
N ALA A 82 10.41 -9.26 0.55
CA ALA A 82 10.40 -8.24 1.60
C ALA A 82 11.58 -8.37 2.58
N ASP A 83 12.14 -9.56 2.75
CA ASP A 83 13.29 -9.79 3.64
C ASP A 83 14.59 -9.29 3.00
N LYS A 84 14.74 -9.50 1.70
CA LYS A 84 15.90 -9.02 0.93
C LYS A 84 15.75 -7.57 0.46
N GLY A 85 14.51 -7.06 0.38
CA GLY A 85 14.25 -5.75 -0.23
C GLY A 85 14.53 -5.72 -1.74
N ALA A 86 14.27 -6.82 -2.44
CA ALA A 86 14.59 -6.99 -3.85
C ALA A 86 13.47 -7.69 -4.63
N PHE A 87 13.41 -7.42 -5.93
CA PHE A 87 12.58 -8.20 -6.85
C PHE A 87 13.32 -9.45 -7.30
N GLU A 88 12.60 -10.57 -7.39
CA GLU A 88 13.10 -11.86 -7.86
C GLU A 88 12.15 -12.45 -8.90
N PHE A 89 12.68 -13.30 -9.80
CA PHE A 89 11.82 -14.05 -10.71
C PHE A 89 10.94 -15.04 -9.95
N ASN A 90 9.68 -15.09 -10.31
CA ASN A 90 8.68 -15.96 -9.70
C ASN A 90 8.87 -17.40 -10.20
N GLN A 91 9.60 -18.22 -9.45
CA GLN A 91 10.03 -19.57 -9.84
C GLN A 91 8.90 -20.51 -10.29
N PRO A 92 7.70 -20.57 -9.66
CA PRO A 92 6.57 -21.37 -10.14
C PRO A 92 6.08 -20.98 -11.53
N VAL A 93 6.32 -19.73 -11.93
CA VAL A 93 5.82 -19.15 -13.19
C VAL A 93 6.91 -19.15 -14.26
N VAL A 94 8.10 -18.66 -13.91
CA VAL A 94 9.23 -18.49 -14.83
C VAL A 94 10.14 -19.73 -14.73
N THR A 95 10.01 -20.65 -15.67
CA THR A 95 10.79 -21.90 -15.69
C THR A 95 12.22 -21.70 -16.21
N ALA A 96 12.44 -20.69 -17.05
CA ALA A 96 13.75 -20.24 -17.48
C ALA A 96 13.71 -18.77 -17.91
N THR A 97 14.80 -18.06 -17.68
CA THR A 97 14.98 -16.69 -18.13
C THR A 97 16.43 -16.46 -18.53
N THR A 98 16.65 -15.55 -19.48
CA THR A 98 17.97 -15.02 -19.84
C THR A 98 17.82 -13.59 -20.31
N ALA A 99 18.88 -12.78 -20.15
CA ALA A 99 18.93 -11.42 -20.65
C ALA A 99 19.96 -11.31 -21.78
N SER A 100 19.77 -10.30 -22.66
CA SER A 100 20.81 -9.88 -23.60
C SER A 100 22.06 -9.38 -22.85
N GLU A 101 23.19 -9.32 -23.54
CA GLU A 101 24.47 -8.92 -22.95
C GLU A 101 24.44 -7.50 -22.37
N ASP A 102 23.67 -6.61 -23.00
CA ASP A 102 23.44 -5.22 -22.56
C ASP A 102 22.26 -5.08 -21.59
N ARG A 103 21.64 -6.18 -21.14
CA ARG A 103 20.46 -6.23 -20.26
C ARG A 103 19.25 -5.44 -20.77
N SER A 104 19.19 -5.11 -22.04
CA SER A 104 18.04 -4.40 -22.62
C SER A 104 16.85 -5.34 -22.92
N THR A 105 17.09 -6.62 -23.17
CA THR A 105 16.06 -7.60 -23.56
C THR A 105 16.11 -8.82 -22.66
N PHE A 106 14.95 -9.18 -22.10
CA PHE A 106 14.74 -10.37 -21.27
C PHE A 106 13.89 -11.39 -22.02
N TYR A 107 14.31 -12.64 -22.00
CA TYR A 107 13.59 -13.77 -22.57
C TYR A 107 13.02 -14.63 -21.44
N PHE A 108 11.75 -15.00 -21.56
CA PHE A 108 11.04 -15.78 -20.58
C PHE A 108 10.48 -17.05 -21.17
N ALA A 109 10.75 -18.17 -20.51
CA ALA A 109 9.96 -19.39 -20.65
C ALA A 109 9.07 -19.52 -19.41
N ILE A 110 7.76 -19.61 -19.60
CA ILE A 110 6.78 -19.78 -18.54
C ILE A 110 6.27 -21.22 -18.45
N ALA A 111 5.77 -21.60 -17.28
CA ALA A 111 5.20 -22.92 -17.05
C ALA A 111 3.93 -23.15 -17.91
N ASP A 112 3.78 -24.35 -18.47
CA ASP A 112 2.69 -24.73 -19.38
C ASP A 112 1.42 -25.23 -18.65
N ASN A 113 1.48 -25.33 -17.32
CA ASN A 113 0.39 -25.79 -16.47
C ASN A 113 -0.42 -24.64 -15.84
N LEU A 114 -0.06 -23.37 -16.08
CA LEU A 114 -0.78 -22.23 -15.55
C LEU A 114 -2.18 -22.11 -16.16
N THR A 115 -3.17 -21.87 -15.30
CA THR A 115 -4.56 -21.69 -15.73
C THR A 115 -5.24 -20.57 -14.94
N TYR A 116 -6.25 -19.96 -15.55
CA TYR A 116 -7.23 -19.18 -14.81
C TYR A 116 -8.16 -20.10 -14.00
N ASN A 117 -8.94 -19.51 -13.10
CA ASN A 117 -9.91 -20.24 -12.25
C ASN A 117 -11.03 -20.94 -13.04
N ASP A 118 -11.25 -20.60 -14.31
CA ASP A 118 -12.19 -21.27 -15.23
C ASP A 118 -11.55 -22.43 -16.01
N GLY A 119 -10.28 -22.71 -15.77
CA GLY A 119 -9.50 -23.75 -16.46
C GLY A 119 -8.89 -23.33 -17.79
N THR A 120 -9.11 -22.09 -18.26
CA THR A 120 -8.46 -21.57 -19.46
C THR A 120 -6.96 -21.47 -19.26
N LYS A 121 -6.17 -21.94 -20.24
CA LYS A 121 -4.70 -21.88 -20.20
C LYS A 121 -4.19 -20.46 -20.28
N ILE A 122 -3.18 -20.17 -19.46
CA ILE A 122 -2.41 -18.93 -19.52
C ILE A 122 -1.24 -19.12 -20.46
N THR A 123 -1.01 -18.18 -21.34
CA THR A 123 0.04 -18.19 -22.35
C THR A 123 0.81 -16.86 -22.41
N ALA A 124 1.90 -16.83 -23.15
CA ALA A 124 2.66 -15.61 -23.46
C ALA A 124 1.78 -14.47 -23.99
N ARG A 125 0.64 -14.80 -24.63
CA ARG A 125 -0.29 -13.79 -25.17
C ARG A 125 -1.06 -13.07 -24.10
N ASP A 126 -1.33 -13.70 -22.96
CA ASP A 126 -2.03 -13.07 -21.83
C ASP A 126 -1.15 -12.05 -21.15
N TYR A 127 0.16 -12.30 -21.02
CA TYR A 127 1.15 -11.31 -20.54
C TYR A 127 1.32 -10.14 -21.50
N ALA A 128 1.41 -10.42 -22.81
CA ALA A 128 1.44 -9.38 -23.83
C ALA A 128 0.16 -8.55 -23.82
N PHE A 129 -1.00 -9.20 -23.62
CA PHE A 129 -2.29 -8.52 -23.59
C PHE A 129 -2.37 -7.51 -22.43
N THR A 130 -1.81 -7.82 -21.26
CA THR A 130 -1.77 -6.88 -20.12
C THR A 130 -1.12 -5.55 -20.51
N LEU A 131 0.09 -5.57 -21.07
CA LEU A 131 0.77 -4.35 -21.51
C LEU A 131 0.03 -3.63 -22.62
N LEU A 132 -0.46 -4.40 -23.60
CA LEU A 132 -1.20 -3.86 -24.75
C LEU A 132 -2.54 -3.25 -24.32
N LEU A 133 -3.25 -3.85 -23.38
CA LEU A 133 -4.51 -3.30 -22.84
C LEU A 133 -4.24 -2.01 -22.08
N LEU A 134 -3.39 -2.07 -21.05
CA LEU A 134 -3.14 -0.95 -20.14
C LEU A 134 -2.54 0.25 -20.87
N GLY A 135 -1.61 0.02 -21.82
CA GLY A 135 -0.98 1.07 -22.60
C GLY A 135 -1.82 1.58 -23.78
N SER A 136 -2.97 0.97 -24.11
CA SER A 136 -3.69 1.30 -25.34
C SER A 136 -4.42 2.66 -25.32
N PRO A 137 -4.51 3.36 -26.46
CA PRO A 137 -5.39 4.51 -26.63
C PRO A 137 -6.86 4.19 -26.34
N GLN A 138 -7.30 2.95 -26.63
CA GLN A 138 -8.66 2.47 -26.37
C GLN A 138 -8.95 2.41 -24.87
N MET A 139 -7.97 1.99 -24.05
CA MET A 139 -8.09 2.01 -22.60
C MET A 139 -8.27 3.45 -22.09
N LYS A 140 -7.44 4.37 -22.57
CA LYS A 140 -7.54 5.80 -22.24
C LYS A 140 -8.89 6.39 -22.62
N GLU A 141 -9.39 6.07 -23.81
CA GLU A 141 -10.69 6.55 -24.29
C GLU A 141 -11.87 5.94 -23.50
N ALA A 142 -11.75 4.67 -23.07
CA ALA A 142 -12.79 4.00 -22.32
C ALA A 142 -12.86 4.46 -20.87
N THR A 143 -11.72 4.59 -20.19
CA THR A 143 -11.61 4.78 -18.73
C THR A 143 -11.15 6.18 -18.32
N GLY A 144 -10.64 6.99 -19.23
CA GLY A 144 -9.96 8.25 -18.96
C GLY A 144 -8.52 8.09 -18.46
N LYS A 145 -8.03 6.86 -18.31
CA LYS A 145 -6.71 6.52 -17.74
C LYS A 145 -5.97 5.52 -18.62
N GLN A 146 -4.66 5.49 -18.46
CA GLN A 146 -3.75 4.61 -19.20
C GLN A 146 -2.64 4.15 -18.26
N GLY A 147 -2.23 2.90 -18.34
CA GLY A 147 -1.14 2.36 -17.53
C GLY A 147 0.22 2.92 -17.93
N ASP A 148 1.13 3.01 -16.98
CA ASP A 148 2.52 3.39 -17.24
C ASP A 148 3.31 2.19 -17.77
N ILE A 149 3.43 2.11 -19.09
CA ILE A 149 4.30 1.17 -19.78
C ILE A 149 5.53 1.86 -20.40
N GLY A 150 5.79 3.11 -20.03
CA GLY A 150 6.79 3.99 -20.66
C GLY A 150 8.23 3.49 -20.63
N ARG A 151 8.50 2.51 -19.77
CA ARG A 151 9.83 1.88 -19.67
C ARG A 151 10.04 0.72 -20.67
N ILE A 152 9.02 0.37 -21.44
CA ILE A 152 9.07 -0.66 -22.49
C ILE A 152 9.39 0.01 -23.83
N LEU A 153 10.26 -0.60 -24.64
CA LEU A 153 10.65 -0.07 -25.95
C LEU A 153 9.44 0.19 -26.85
N GLY A 154 9.33 1.42 -27.39
CA GLY A 154 8.27 1.83 -28.29
C GLY A 154 6.92 2.09 -27.61
N ALA A 155 6.90 2.18 -26.28
CA ALA A 155 5.69 2.47 -25.51
C ALA A 155 5.05 3.81 -25.88
N ALA A 156 5.83 4.87 -26.06
CA ALA A 156 5.32 6.21 -26.40
C ALA A 156 4.49 6.20 -27.70
N ASP A 157 5.04 5.64 -28.78
CA ASP A 157 4.35 5.53 -30.08
C ASP A 157 3.09 4.64 -30.02
N TYR A 158 3.10 3.64 -29.14
CA TYR A 158 1.94 2.79 -28.91
C TYR A 158 0.86 3.52 -28.11
N GLN A 159 1.24 4.21 -27.04
CA GLN A 159 0.32 4.90 -26.14
C GLN A 159 -0.36 6.11 -26.77
N ASP A 160 0.29 6.81 -27.70
CA ASP A 160 -0.31 7.91 -28.45
C ASP A 160 -1.07 7.44 -29.70
N GLY A 161 -0.99 6.16 -30.05
CA GLY A 161 -1.66 5.54 -31.20
C GLY A 161 -0.95 5.74 -32.55
N THR A 162 0.26 6.30 -32.56
CA THR A 162 1.10 6.42 -33.77
C THR A 162 1.40 5.04 -34.35
N LEU A 163 1.70 4.06 -33.46
CA LEU A 163 1.88 2.67 -33.82
C LEU A 163 0.82 1.78 -33.14
N LYS A 164 0.41 0.73 -33.84
CA LYS A 164 -0.48 -0.30 -33.30
C LYS A 164 0.25 -1.47 -32.65
N THR A 165 1.58 -1.45 -32.71
CA THR A 165 2.46 -2.50 -32.17
C THR A 165 3.30 -1.94 -31.04
N LEU A 166 3.44 -2.71 -29.95
CA LEU A 166 4.38 -2.45 -28.87
C LEU A 166 5.69 -3.16 -29.22
N ALA A 167 6.70 -2.38 -29.61
CA ALA A 167 7.98 -2.91 -30.12
C ALA A 167 8.73 -3.75 -29.07
N GLY A 168 8.61 -3.38 -27.81
CA GLY A 168 9.32 -4.02 -26.70
C GLY A 168 8.70 -5.35 -26.24
N PHE A 169 7.67 -5.88 -26.87
CA PHE A 169 7.15 -7.20 -26.56
C PHE A 169 7.08 -8.10 -27.79
N SER A 170 7.65 -9.32 -27.69
CA SER A 170 7.63 -10.30 -28.77
C SER A 170 7.13 -11.65 -28.26
N VAL A 171 6.01 -12.13 -28.77
CA VAL A 171 5.55 -13.51 -28.56
C VAL A 171 6.29 -14.41 -29.53
N ILE A 172 7.07 -15.38 -29.00
CA ILE A 172 7.86 -16.33 -29.79
C ILE A 172 7.06 -17.61 -30.00
N ASP A 173 6.48 -18.16 -28.92
CA ASP A 173 5.50 -19.25 -28.97
C ASP A 173 4.48 -19.10 -27.81
N ASP A 174 3.71 -20.13 -27.50
CA ASP A 174 2.67 -20.07 -26.48
C ASP A 174 3.23 -19.87 -25.05
N TYR A 175 4.47 -20.27 -24.80
CA TYR A 175 5.12 -20.21 -23.49
C TYR A 175 6.49 -19.54 -23.52
N LEU A 176 6.86 -18.94 -24.65
CA LEU A 176 8.14 -18.25 -24.82
C LEU A 176 7.91 -16.86 -25.41
N PHE A 177 8.48 -15.84 -24.77
CA PHE A 177 8.40 -14.44 -25.21
C PHE A 177 9.60 -13.64 -24.76
N SER A 178 9.71 -12.42 -25.27
CA SER A 178 10.72 -11.46 -24.79
C SER A 178 10.11 -10.10 -24.49
N VAL A 179 10.73 -9.41 -23.52
CA VAL A 179 10.45 -8.02 -23.16
C VAL A 179 11.73 -7.21 -23.33
N THR A 180 11.64 -6.11 -24.08
CA THR A 180 12.75 -5.17 -24.33
C THR A 180 12.45 -3.83 -23.67
N LEU A 181 13.40 -3.35 -22.85
CA LEU A 181 13.31 -2.09 -22.13
C LEU A 181 13.65 -0.92 -23.06
N ASP A 182 13.11 0.27 -22.74
CA ASP A 182 13.52 1.50 -23.38
C ASP A 182 14.99 1.82 -23.01
N PRO A 183 15.86 2.19 -23.95
CA PRO A 183 17.27 2.47 -23.67
C PRO A 183 17.54 3.53 -22.60
N ASN A 184 16.59 4.43 -22.35
CA ASN A 184 16.69 5.43 -21.28
C ASN A 184 16.57 4.82 -19.86
N TYR A 185 16.20 3.55 -19.78
CA TYR A 185 16.07 2.77 -18.55
C TYR A 185 17.03 1.57 -18.53
N VAL A 186 18.21 1.72 -19.13
CA VAL A 186 19.29 0.72 -19.11
C VAL A 186 20.62 1.46 -18.85
N PRO A 187 21.27 1.30 -17.69
CA PRO A 187 20.79 0.53 -16.53
C PRO A 187 19.64 1.19 -15.76
N TYR A 188 18.85 0.38 -15.08
CA TYR A 188 17.82 0.81 -14.14
C TYR A 188 17.81 -0.13 -12.95
N PHE A 189 18.01 0.39 -11.74
CA PHE A 189 18.13 -0.45 -10.54
C PHE A 189 16.95 -1.41 -10.35
N TYR A 190 15.73 -0.92 -10.60
CA TYR A 190 14.52 -1.73 -10.49
C TYR A 190 14.07 -2.34 -11.83
N GLU A 191 15.01 -2.79 -12.69
CA GLU A 191 14.65 -3.36 -13.99
C GLU A 191 13.65 -4.50 -13.90
N LEU A 192 13.74 -5.35 -12.86
CA LEU A 192 12.79 -6.45 -12.65
C LEU A 192 11.38 -5.95 -12.35
N LYS A 193 11.21 -4.76 -11.74
CA LYS A 193 9.87 -4.18 -11.56
C LYS A 193 9.18 -3.84 -12.88
N ILE A 194 9.95 -3.47 -13.92
CA ILE A 194 9.39 -3.25 -15.27
C ILE A 194 8.82 -4.56 -15.82
N LEU A 195 9.40 -5.69 -15.40
CA LEU A 195 9.02 -7.04 -15.79
C LEU A 195 7.95 -7.65 -14.88
N ASP A 196 7.44 -6.92 -13.88
CA ASP A 196 6.35 -7.34 -13.01
C ASP A 196 5.01 -7.28 -13.75
N ILE A 197 4.81 -8.24 -14.63
CA ILE A 197 3.63 -8.35 -15.49
C ILE A 197 2.83 -9.56 -15.03
N SER A 198 1.55 -9.37 -14.74
CA SER A 198 0.58 -10.44 -14.50
C SER A 198 -0.26 -10.70 -15.76
N PRO A 199 -0.74 -11.94 -16.00
CA PRO A 199 -1.55 -12.23 -17.16
C PRO A 199 -3.00 -11.78 -16.96
N LEU A 200 -3.60 -11.17 -17.98
CA LEU A 200 -5.03 -10.83 -18.01
C LEU A 200 -5.79 -11.63 -19.08
N PRO A 201 -7.04 -12.08 -18.79
CA PRO A 201 -7.79 -12.97 -19.66
C PRO A 201 -8.36 -12.23 -20.87
N ILE A 202 -7.67 -12.32 -22.02
CA ILE A 202 -8.10 -11.68 -23.26
C ILE A 202 -9.50 -12.13 -23.71
N SER A 203 -9.86 -13.38 -23.47
CA SER A 203 -11.16 -13.95 -23.85
C SER A 203 -12.34 -13.27 -23.19
N VAL A 204 -12.15 -12.70 -21.99
CA VAL A 204 -13.17 -12.03 -21.19
C VAL A 204 -13.13 -10.52 -21.42
N ILE A 205 -11.95 -9.92 -21.37
CA ILE A 205 -11.79 -8.47 -21.48
C ILE A 205 -11.95 -7.98 -22.91
N ALA A 206 -11.41 -8.72 -23.88
CA ALA A 206 -11.49 -8.37 -25.30
C ALA A 206 -11.99 -9.57 -26.16
N PRO A 207 -13.24 -10.02 -25.99
CA PRO A 207 -13.78 -11.16 -26.70
C PRO A 207 -13.72 -10.97 -28.21
N GLY A 208 -13.27 -12.01 -28.92
CA GLY A 208 -13.05 -11.96 -30.36
C GLY A 208 -11.72 -11.36 -30.80
N CYS A 209 -10.89 -10.90 -29.85
CA CYS A 209 -9.52 -10.46 -30.10
C CYS A 209 -8.50 -11.55 -29.78
N THR A 210 -7.30 -11.40 -30.32
CA THR A 210 -6.13 -12.22 -30.01
C THR A 210 -4.86 -11.36 -30.08
N VAL A 211 -3.82 -11.75 -29.35
CA VAL A 211 -2.50 -11.12 -29.50
C VAL A 211 -1.71 -11.84 -30.58
N LYS A 212 -1.08 -11.06 -31.45
CA LYS A 212 -0.14 -11.49 -32.49
C LYS A 212 1.17 -10.73 -32.36
N SER A 213 2.25 -11.33 -32.83
CA SER A 213 3.57 -10.71 -32.91
C SER A 213 4.06 -10.70 -34.36
N ARG A 214 4.78 -9.63 -34.71
CA ARG A 214 5.47 -9.43 -36.01
C ARG A 214 6.83 -8.81 -35.76
N ASP A 215 7.62 -8.57 -36.82
CA ASP A 215 8.95 -7.95 -36.73
C ASP A 215 9.00 -6.61 -35.96
N ARG A 216 7.85 -5.95 -35.79
CA ARG A 216 7.72 -4.67 -35.08
C ARG A 216 7.09 -4.78 -33.70
N GLY A 217 6.97 -5.99 -33.13
CA GLY A 217 6.43 -6.21 -31.79
C GLY A 217 5.02 -6.80 -31.75
N ALA A 218 4.45 -6.89 -30.56
CA ALA A 218 3.13 -7.45 -30.29
C ALA A 218 2.01 -6.42 -30.58
N TYR A 219 0.82 -6.93 -30.95
CA TYR A 219 -0.38 -6.12 -31.15
C TYR A 219 -1.66 -6.94 -30.94
N ILE A 220 -2.76 -6.26 -30.66
CA ILE A 220 -4.10 -6.87 -30.57
C ILE A 220 -4.71 -6.92 -31.96
N ASP A 221 -5.08 -8.12 -32.42
CA ASP A 221 -5.79 -8.37 -33.67
C ASP A 221 -7.25 -8.71 -33.37
N GLY A 222 -8.19 -8.03 -34.02
CA GLY A 222 -9.62 -8.20 -33.80
C GLY A 222 -10.36 -6.88 -33.56
N PRO A 223 -11.63 -6.93 -33.13
CA PRO A 223 -12.48 -5.76 -32.93
C PRO A 223 -12.17 -5.02 -31.59
N PHE A 224 -10.93 -4.66 -31.35
CA PHE A 224 -10.49 -3.98 -30.13
C PHE A 224 -10.81 -2.48 -30.19
N THR A 225 -11.86 -2.07 -29.48
CA THR A 225 -12.37 -0.67 -29.46
C THR A 225 -12.68 -0.20 -28.05
N ALA A 226 -12.75 1.11 -27.86
CA ALA A 226 -13.13 1.70 -26.57
C ALA A 226 -14.57 1.31 -26.16
N GLU A 227 -15.50 1.16 -27.11
CA GLU A 227 -16.87 0.72 -26.82
C GLU A 227 -16.90 -0.72 -26.31
N LEU A 228 -16.07 -1.60 -26.88
CA LEU A 228 -15.91 -2.95 -26.35
C LEU A 228 -15.41 -2.91 -24.91
N LEU A 229 -14.36 -2.15 -24.64
CA LEU A 229 -13.78 -2.01 -23.29
C LEU A 229 -14.76 -1.37 -22.29
N LYS A 230 -15.51 -0.32 -22.68
CA LYS A 230 -16.57 0.24 -21.82
C LYS A 230 -17.56 -0.83 -21.39
N LYS A 231 -17.96 -1.71 -22.31
CA LYS A 231 -18.91 -2.80 -22.01
C LYS A 231 -18.29 -3.89 -21.13
N THR A 232 -17.05 -4.30 -21.40
CA THR A 232 -16.44 -5.45 -20.71
C THR A 232 -15.75 -5.07 -19.42
N LEU A 233 -15.29 -3.82 -19.28
CA LEU A 233 -14.59 -3.34 -18.10
C LEU A 233 -15.48 -2.55 -17.14
N LEU A 234 -16.39 -1.70 -17.66
CA LEU A 234 -17.08 -0.67 -16.87
C LEU A 234 -18.57 -0.93 -16.70
N ASP A 235 -19.11 -2.05 -17.17
CA ASP A 235 -20.49 -2.43 -16.88
C ASP A 235 -20.67 -2.57 -15.35
N PRO A 236 -21.67 -1.91 -14.74
CA PRO A 236 -21.80 -1.87 -13.27
C PRO A 236 -22.12 -3.22 -12.63
N GLU A 237 -22.64 -4.21 -13.37
CA GLU A 237 -23.03 -5.51 -12.85
C GLU A 237 -22.02 -6.62 -13.21
N THR A 238 -21.32 -6.47 -14.34
CA THR A 238 -20.49 -7.55 -14.91
C THR A 238 -19.13 -7.08 -15.39
N GLY A 239 -18.84 -5.79 -15.29
CA GLY A 239 -17.58 -5.19 -15.77
C GLY A 239 -16.37 -5.72 -15.01
N TYR A 240 -15.34 -6.09 -15.72
CA TYR A 240 -14.15 -6.73 -15.16
C TYR A 240 -13.42 -5.86 -14.13
N VAL A 241 -13.58 -4.52 -14.15
CA VAL A 241 -12.97 -3.63 -13.16
C VAL A 241 -13.46 -3.95 -11.76
N SER A 242 -14.77 -4.12 -11.58
CA SER A 242 -15.37 -4.36 -10.25
C SER A 242 -15.88 -5.79 -10.03
N HIS A 243 -16.01 -6.57 -11.11
CA HIS A 243 -16.51 -7.95 -11.07
C HIS A 243 -15.63 -8.90 -11.90
N PRO A 244 -14.32 -9.01 -11.61
CA PRO A 244 -13.41 -9.90 -12.34
C PRO A 244 -13.72 -11.37 -12.05
N ALA A 245 -14.53 -12.02 -12.92
CA ALA A 245 -14.97 -13.40 -12.75
C ALA A 245 -13.87 -14.43 -13.12
N VAL A 246 -12.96 -14.08 -14.02
CA VAL A 246 -11.87 -14.96 -14.49
C VAL A 246 -10.55 -14.37 -14.08
N THR A 247 -9.90 -14.99 -13.09
CA THR A 247 -8.66 -14.55 -12.46
C THR A 247 -7.72 -15.71 -12.19
N CYS A 248 -6.49 -15.46 -11.79
CA CYS A 248 -5.47 -16.50 -11.63
C CYS A 248 -4.74 -16.46 -10.27
N GLY A 249 -5.24 -15.66 -9.32
CA GLY A 249 -4.68 -15.60 -7.98
C GLY A 249 -5.05 -16.76 -7.08
N PRO A 250 -4.56 -16.75 -5.83
CA PRO A 250 -4.88 -17.78 -4.83
C PRO A 250 -6.36 -17.83 -4.45
N TYR A 251 -7.08 -16.74 -4.65
CA TYR A 251 -8.52 -16.61 -4.44
C TYR A 251 -9.22 -16.09 -5.69
N LYS A 252 -10.54 -16.21 -5.74
CA LYS A 252 -11.41 -15.66 -6.80
C LYS A 252 -12.52 -14.84 -6.18
N LEU A 253 -12.93 -13.75 -6.84
CA LEU A 253 -14.05 -12.93 -6.41
C LEU A 253 -15.36 -13.71 -6.50
N SER A 254 -16.09 -13.79 -5.40
CA SER A 254 -17.40 -14.46 -5.29
C SER A 254 -18.54 -13.46 -5.15
N ALA A 255 -18.35 -12.37 -4.39
CA ALA A 255 -19.31 -11.28 -4.26
C ALA A 255 -18.63 -9.95 -3.93
N TYR A 256 -19.27 -8.87 -4.37
CA TYR A 256 -18.92 -7.49 -4.02
C TYR A 256 -20.20 -6.65 -3.98
N ASP A 257 -20.43 -5.94 -2.87
CA ASP A 257 -21.64 -5.13 -2.64
C ASP A 257 -21.35 -3.64 -2.36
N GLY A 258 -20.09 -3.22 -2.47
CA GLY A 258 -19.60 -1.87 -2.16
C GLY A 258 -18.94 -1.76 -0.80
N ASP A 259 -19.46 -2.42 0.22
CA ASP A 259 -18.96 -2.38 1.61
C ASP A 259 -18.25 -3.68 2.00
N SER A 260 -18.46 -4.77 1.28
CA SER A 260 -17.80 -6.05 1.50
C SER A 260 -17.40 -6.76 0.22
N VAL A 261 -16.31 -7.51 0.31
CA VAL A 261 -15.79 -8.38 -0.74
C VAL A 261 -15.70 -9.79 -0.19
N THR A 262 -16.29 -10.76 -0.90
CA THR A 262 -16.17 -12.18 -0.59
C THR A 262 -15.28 -12.86 -1.61
N LEU A 263 -14.25 -13.54 -1.14
CA LEU A 263 -13.27 -14.26 -1.94
C LEU A 263 -13.32 -15.77 -1.59
N ASP A 264 -13.54 -16.62 -2.56
CA ASP A 264 -13.46 -18.08 -2.41
C ASP A 264 -12.09 -18.59 -2.84
N LEU A 265 -11.62 -19.65 -2.21
CA LEU A 265 -10.36 -20.30 -2.58
C LEU A 265 -10.35 -20.69 -4.06
N ASN A 266 -9.27 -20.43 -4.76
CA ASN A 266 -9.07 -20.84 -6.14
C ASN A 266 -8.33 -22.20 -6.18
N GLU A 267 -9.06 -23.30 -6.35
CA GLU A 267 -8.49 -24.64 -6.40
C GLU A 267 -7.53 -24.85 -7.59
N ALA A 268 -7.69 -24.07 -8.67
CA ALA A 268 -6.82 -24.12 -9.85
C ALA A 268 -5.45 -23.47 -9.64
N TYR A 269 -5.27 -22.70 -8.56
CA TYR A 269 -4.01 -22.05 -8.23
C TYR A 269 -2.92 -23.10 -7.94
N ILE A 270 -1.74 -22.98 -8.56
CA ILE A 270 -0.69 -24.00 -8.45
C ILE A 270 0.11 -23.96 -7.15
N GLY A 271 0.00 -22.86 -6.37
CA GLY A 271 0.77 -22.67 -5.14
C GLY A 271 2.02 -21.81 -5.32
N ASP A 272 2.80 -21.71 -4.24
CA ASP A 272 4.11 -21.05 -4.20
C ASP A 272 5.24 -21.95 -4.77
N GLU A 273 6.49 -21.52 -4.59
CA GLU A 273 7.69 -22.26 -5.05
C GLU A 273 7.84 -23.66 -4.42
N ASN A 274 7.19 -23.92 -3.30
CA ASN A 274 7.15 -25.21 -2.61
C ASN A 274 5.88 -26.01 -2.96
N GLY A 275 4.99 -25.44 -3.80
CA GLY A 275 3.69 -25.97 -4.13
C GLY A 275 2.65 -25.81 -2.99
N ALA A 276 2.96 -25.02 -1.96
CA ALA A 276 2.03 -24.74 -0.88
C ALA A 276 0.90 -23.82 -1.36
N LYS A 277 -0.34 -24.21 -1.03
CA LYS A 277 -1.55 -23.47 -1.41
C LYS A 277 -2.23 -22.89 -0.17
N PRO A 278 -2.93 -21.76 -0.29
CA PRO A 278 -3.79 -21.30 0.79
C PRO A 278 -4.81 -22.36 1.21
N THR A 279 -5.14 -22.38 2.49
CA THR A 279 -6.05 -23.38 3.07
C THR A 279 -7.35 -22.79 3.61
N ILE A 280 -7.43 -21.46 3.81
CA ILE A 280 -8.65 -20.80 4.26
C ILE A 280 -9.67 -20.80 3.13
N PRO A 281 -10.85 -21.44 3.29
CA PRO A 281 -11.77 -21.66 2.17
C PRO A 281 -12.37 -20.37 1.63
N GLN A 282 -12.66 -19.42 2.51
CA GLN A 282 -13.29 -18.15 2.16
C GLN A 282 -12.72 -17.00 2.98
N ILE A 283 -12.49 -15.86 2.35
CA ILE A 283 -12.14 -14.59 3.01
C ILE A 283 -13.24 -13.58 2.74
N VAL A 284 -13.76 -12.95 3.80
CA VAL A 284 -14.75 -11.86 3.71
C VAL A 284 -14.11 -10.59 4.24
N ILE A 285 -13.78 -9.66 3.34
CA ILE A 285 -13.21 -8.36 3.70
C ILE A 285 -14.35 -7.35 3.88
N LYS A 286 -14.46 -6.74 5.06
CA LYS A 286 -15.55 -5.83 5.42
C LYS A 286 -15.03 -4.45 5.76
N VAL A 287 -15.64 -3.42 5.18
CA VAL A 287 -15.41 -2.04 5.63
C VAL A 287 -16.05 -1.85 6.99
N THR A 288 -15.25 -1.42 7.95
CA THR A 288 -15.65 -1.21 9.34
C THR A 288 -15.42 0.25 9.72
N ASP A 289 -16.34 0.83 10.49
CA ASP A 289 -16.10 2.16 11.08
C ASP A 289 -14.83 2.11 11.96
N PRO A 290 -13.85 3.00 11.73
CA PRO A 290 -12.60 3.01 12.50
C PRO A 290 -12.79 3.03 14.01
N ARG A 291 -13.91 3.58 14.52
CA ARG A 291 -14.21 3.64 15.96
C ARG A 291 -14.55 2.28 16.57
N PHE A 292 -14.95 1.31 15.76
CA PHE A 292 -15.51 0.05 16.24
C PHE A 292 -14.69 -1.19 15.86
N ILE A 293 -13.67 -1.09 15.02
CA ILE A 293 -12.93 -2.23 14.47
C ILE A 293 -12.44 -3.22 15.56
N ILE A 294 -11.92 -2.73 16.68
CA ILE A 294 -11.49 -3.58 17.80
C ILE A 294 -12.70 -4.12 18.58
N GLY A 295 -13.79 -3.36 18.67
CA GLY A 295 -15.04 -3.81 19.25
C GLY A 295 -15.68 -4.94 18.45
N ASP A 296 -15.67 -4.84 17.12
CA ASP A 296 -16.18 -5.85 16.19
C ASP A 296 -15.36 -7.15 16.25
N LEU A 297 -14.02 -7.03 16.40
CA LEU A 297 -13.15 -8.17 16.65
C LEU A 297 -13.52 -8.85 18.00
N ASN A 298 -13.67 -8.08 19.06
CA ASN A 298 -14.06 -8.61 20.39
C ASN A 298 -15.45 -9.25 20.38
N ALA A 299 -16.36 -8.75 19.56
CA ALA A 299 -17.73 -9.29 19.43
C ALA A 299 -17.81 -10.53 18.51
N GLY A 300 -16.72 -10.95 17.88
CA GLY A 300 -16.69 -12.05 16.92
C GLY A 300 -17.31 -11.73 15.55
N ALA A 301 -17.52 -10.44 15.24
CA ALA A 301 -17.94 -10.01 13.90
C ALA A 301 -16.78 -9.99 12.90
N LEU A 302 -15.56 -9.92 13.41
CA LEU A 302 -14.29 -10.01 12.70
C LEU A 302 -13.41 -11.09 13.33
N ASP A 303 -12.55 -11.70 12.54
CA ASP A 303 -11.52 -12.65 12.96
C ASP A 303 -10.11 -12.02 12.88
N LEU A 304 -9.96 -11.00 12.02
CA LEU A 304 -8.73 -10.26 11.79
C LEU A 304 -9.05 -8.78 11.55
N ALA A 305 -8.47 -7.89 12.35
CA ALA A 305 -8.49 -6.45 12.17
C ALA A 305 -7.12 -5.97 11.70
N VAL A 306 -7.00 -5.45 10.47
CA VAL A 306 -5.72 -5.13 9.86
C VAL A 306 -5.39 -3.65 9.90
N ARG A 307 -4.09 -3.34 9.91
CA ARG A 307 -3.51 -1.99 9.77
C ARG A 307 -4.02 -1.01 10.83
N CYS A 308 -4.17 -1.46 12.05
CA CYS A 308 -4.49 -0.59 13.18
C CYS A 308 -3.24 0.26 13.52
N VAL A 309 -3.36 1.59 13.43
CA VAL A 309 -2.27 2.54 13.71
C VAL A 309 -2.63 3.55 14.79
N ARG A 310 -3.92 3.75 15.07
CA ARG A 310 -4.38 4.73 16.06
C ARG A 310 -4.09 4.22 17.47
N GLU A 311 -3.71 5.13 18.38
CA GLU A 311 -3.42 4.80 19.77
C GLU A 311 -4.58 4.07 20.47
N ASP A 312 -5.83 4.53 20.25
CA ASP A 312 -7.03 3.92 20.82
C ASP A 312 -7.26 2.49 20.32
N HIS A 313 -7.00 2.22 19.04
CA HIS A 313 -7.06 0.85 18.49
C HIS A 313 -6.00 -0.05 19.11
N VAL A 314 -4.76 0.45 19.18
CA VAL A 314 -3.63 -0.32 19.69
C VAL A 314 -3.81 -0.62 21.17
N THR A 315 -4.19 0.36 21.97
CA THR A 315 -4.41 0.19 23.42
C THR A 315 -5.56 -0.78 23.69
N SER A 316 -6.68 -0.64 22.96
CA SER A 316 -7.84 -1.54 23.08
C SER A 316 -7.49 -2.95 22.63
N GLY A 317 -6.79 -3.11 21.49
CA GLY A 317 -6.35 -4.41 20.97
C GLY A 317 -5.38 -5.13 21.91
N ILE A 318 -4.41 -4.42 22.49
CA ILE A 318 -3.51 -4.99 23.50
C ILE A 318 -4.29 -5.48 24.74
N SER A 319 -5.34 -4.74 25.12
CA SER A 319 -6.22 -5.18 26.23
C SER A 319 -6.94 -6.49 25.90
N LEU A 320 -7.30 -6.74 24.62
CA LEU A 320 -7.91 -8.01 24.19
C LEU A 320 -6.93 -9.18 24.31
N ILE A 321 -5.66 -8.97 23.95
CA ILE A 321 -4.63 -10.02 24.06
C ILE A 321 -4.55 -10.57 25.49
N GLY A 322 -4.73 -9.71 26.49
CA GLY A 322 -4.76 -10.11 27.91
C GLY A 322 -5.89 -11.10 28.27
N GLN A 323 -6.89 -11.27 27.41
CA GLN A 323 -7.98 -12.24 27.58
C GLN A 323 -7.61 -13.67 27.11
N GLY A 324 -6.58 -13.81 26.29
CA GLY A 324 -6.04 -15.11 25.84
C GLY A 324 -6.58 -15.63 24.52
N ASP A 325 -7.68 -15.05 23.99
CA ASP A 325 -8.32 -15.50 22.75
C ASP A 325 -7.84 -14.73 21.50
N PHE A 326 -7.00 -13.72 21.71
CA PHE A 326 -6.51 -12.83 20.66
C PHE A 326 -4.99 -12.74 20.64
N ALA A 327 -4.45 -12.47 19.48
CA ALA A 327 -3.02 -12.24 19.24
C ALA A 327 -2.81 -10.98 18.39
N MET A 328 -1.56 -10.53 18.31
CA MET A 328 -1.18 -9.37 17.52
C MET A 328 0.08 -9.68 16.70
N LYS A 329 0.11 -9.14 15.49
CA LYS A 329 1.32 -9.01 14.69
C LYS A 329 1.55 -7.55 14.35
N SER A 330 2.83 -7.15 14.34
CA SER A 330 3.22 -5.81 13.90
C SER A 330 4.24 -5.91 12.79
N TYR A 331 4.18 -4.97 11.84
CA TYR A 331 5.11 -4.85 10.74
C TYR A 331 5.30 -3.38 10.36
N MET A 332 6.50 -3.04 9.89
CA MET A 332 6.87 -1.67 9.60
C MET A 332 6.09 -1.13 8.42
N ARG A 333 5.56 0.06 8.57
CA ARG A 333 4.94 0.77 7.46
C ARG A 333 6.01 1.47 6.64
N ALA A 334 5.97 1.30 5.33
CA ALA A 334 6.74 2.12 4.39
C ALA A 334 6.05 3.48 4.20
N GLY A 335 5.70 4.15 5.29
CA GLY A 335 4.92 5.37 5.32
C GLY A 335 5.60 6.49 6.10
N LEU A 336 5.26 7.71 5.77
CA LEU A 336 5.78 8.94 6.38
C LEU A 336 4.64 9.92 6.57
N SER A 337 4.56 10.54 7.76
CA SER A 337 3.83 11.78 7.96
C SER A 337 4.78 12.96 7.91
N PHE A 338 4.40 14.01 7.20
CA PHE A 338 5.26 15.17 6.95
C PHE A 338 4.45 16.44 6.67
N ILE A 339 5.11 17.60 6.77
CA ILE A 339 4.59 18.86 6.31
C ILE A 339 5.33 19.24 5.02
N SER A 340 4.60 19.28 3.90
CA SER A 340 5.09 19.78 2.61
C SER A 340 5.00 21.30 2.55
N PHE A 341 5.94 21.95 1.90
CA PHE A 341 5.88 23.37 1.62
C PHE A 341 5.26 23.68 0.25
N CYS A 342 4.60 24.83 0.11
CA CYS A 342 4.22 25.44 -1.17
C CYS A 342 5.27 26.50 -1.51
N ALA A 343 6.43 26.06 -2.01
CA ALA A 343 7.62 26.90 -2.13
C ALA A 343 7.75 27.63 -3.49
N ASP A 344 6.77 27.52 -4.37
CA ASP A 344 6.69 28.24 -5.64
C ASP A 344 6.30 29.73 -5.46
N LYS A 345 5.84 30.11 -4.29
CA LYS A 345 5.44 31.49 -3.95
C LYS A 345 5.52 31.76 -2.45
N GLY A 346 5.37 33.05 -2.08
CA GLY A 346 5.26 33.46 -0.68
C GLY A 346 6.54 33.29 0.14
N PRO A 347 6.45 33.40 1.47
CA PRO A 347 7.62 33.35 2.37
C PRO A 347 8.37 32.01 2.32
N THR A 348 7.66 30.88 2.05
CA THR A 348 8.24 29.53 1.98
C THR A 348 9.09 29.27 0.74
N ALA A 349 9.11 30.19 -0.24
CA ALA A 349 10.09 30.20 -1.32
C ALA A 349 11.53 30.40 -0.79
N ASP A 350 11.68 31.15 0.34
CA ASP A 350 12.96 31.34 1.01
C ASP A 350 13.33 30.09 1.82
N GLN A 351 14.43 29.41 1.45
CA GLN A 351 14.94 28.24 2.14
C GLN A 351 15.17 28.47 3.63
N ASN A 352 15.62 29.67 4.03
CA ASN A 352 15.85 29.99 5.44
C ASN A 352 14.54 30.00 6.24
N VAL A 353 13.43 30.38 5.63
CA VAL A 353 12.09 30.30 6.25
C VAL A 353 11.69 28.86 6.46
N ARG A 354 11.90 27.98 5.47
CA ARG A 354 11.59 26.55 5.60
C ARG A 354 12.44 25.89 6.68
N GLN A 355 13.76 26.18 6.71
CA GLN A 355 14.66 25.68 7.75
C GLN A 355 14.30 26.21 9.14
N ALA A 356 13.93 27.49 9.26
CA ALA A 356 13.48 28.05 10.52
C ALA A 356 12.17 27.40 11.01
N ALA A 357 11.22 27.18 10.10
CA ALA A 357 9.99 26.46 10.45
C ALA A 357 10.29 25.02 10.93
N ALA A 358 11.19 24.30 10.24
CA ALA A 358 11.60 22.95 10.65
C ALA A 358 12.24 22.93 12.06
N MET A 359 13.03 23.96 12.42
CA MET A 359 13.61 24.10 13.77
C MET A 359 12.57 24.48 14.86
N CYS A 360 11.35 24.83 14.50
CA CYS A 360 10.28 25.12 15.44
C CYS A 360 9.31 23.96 15.65
N MET A 361 9.50 22.83 14.95
CA MET A 361 8.63 21.67 15.08
C MET A 361 9.15 20.72 16.15
N ASP A 362 8.38 20.55 17.24
CA ASP A 362 8.62 19.51 18.24
C ASP A 362 7.99 18.19 17.79
N LYS A 363 8.67 17.52 16.88
CA LYS A 363 8.20 16.25 16.33
C LYS A 363 8.22 15.11 17.32
N GLN A 364 9.11 15.17 18.36
CA GLN A 364 9.13 14.14 19.38
C GLN A 364 7.87 14.17 20.24
N THR A 365 7.53 15.35 20.78
CA THR A 365 6.29 15.52 21.58
C THR A 365 5.06 15.20 20.74
N LEU A 366 5.00 15.64 19.46
CA LEU A 366 3.90 15.30 18.56
C LEU A 366 3.77 13.79 18.39
N THR A 367 4.87 13.08 18.12
CA THR A 367 4.86 11.63 17.91
C THR A 367 4.43 10.88 19.17
N ASP A 368 5.00 11.26 20.33
CA ASP A 368 4.70 10.63 21.61
C ASP A 368 3.24 10.80 22.05
N GLN A 369 2.67 11.98 21.79
CA GLN A 369 1.28 12.27 22.15
C GLN A 369 0.27 11.70 21.13
N TYR A 370 0.64 11.60 19.85
CA TYR A 370 -0.26 11.15 18.80
C TYR A 370 -0.24 9.62 18.59
N LEU A 371 0.95 9.01 18.67
CA LEU A 371 1.15 7.58 18.41
C LEU A 371 1.64 6.80 19.65
N GLY A 372 1.93 7.50 20.76
CA GLY A 372 2.55 6.89 21.90
C GLY A 372 3.92 6.28 21.55
N ARG A 373 4.22 5.10 22.07
CA ARG A 373 5.47 4.37 21.78
C ARG A 373 5.51 3.63 20.44
N TYR A 374 4.48 3.81 19.59
CA TYR A 374 4.33 3.07 18.34
C TYR A 374 4.74 3.88 17.11
N GLY A 375 5.14 5.14 17.30
CA GLY A 375 5.71 5.99 16.28
C GLY A 375 7.20 6.21 16.50
N VAL A 376 7.90 6.49 15.42
CA VAL A 376 9.33 6.83 15.39
C VAL A 376 9.50 8.13 14.63
N THR A 377 10.15 9.13 15.24
CA THR A 377 10.51 10.36 14.52
C THR A 377 11.56 10.05 13.44
N VAL A 378 11.42 10.72 12.29
CA VAL A 378 12.33 10.53 11.16
C VAL A 378 12.97 11.86 10.73
N ASN A 379 14.14 11.77 10.08
CA ASN A 379 14.94 12.93 9.68
C ASN A 379 15.04 13.13 8.17
N GLY A 380 14.27 12.38 7.39
CA GLY A 380 14.27 12.46 5.93
C GLY A 380 12.94 12.03 5.34
N TYR A 381 12.85 12.07 4.03
CA TYR A 381 11.67 11.70 3.26
C TYR A 381 11.65 10.17 3.02
N TYR A 382 11.38 9.43 4.09
CA TYR A 382 11.33 7.96 4.08
C TYR A 382 10.41 7.40 5.17
N GLY A 383 9.97 6.16 4.95
CA GLY A 383 9.31 5.34 5.97
C GLY A 383 10.25 4.26 6.51
N ILE A 384 10.08 3.86 7.77
CA ILE A 384 10.93 2.85 8.43
C ILE A 384 10.80 1.44 7.81
N GLY A 385 9.73 1.19 7.03
CA GLY A 385 9.54 -0.05 6.28
C GLY A 385 10.31 -0.10 4.96
N GLN A 386 10.90 1.00 4.46
CA GLN A 386 11.66 0.95 3.22
C GLN A 386 12.99 0.19 3.41
N TRP A 387 13.36 -0.63 2.43
CA TRP A 387 14.56 -1.46 2.51
C TRP A 387 15.86 -0.64 2.65
N MET A 388 15.95 0.54 2.01
CA MET A 388 17.12 1.43 2.14
C MET A 388 17.30 1.89 3.59
N PHE A 389 16.20 2.26 4.28
CA PHE A 389 16.24 2.58 5.70
C PHE A 389 16.68 1.38 6.52
N ARG A 390 16.11 0.19 6.27
CA ARG A 390 16.46 -1.04 6.97
C ARG A 390 17.93 -1.43 6.78
N MET A 391 18.48 -1.20 5.59
CA MET A 391 19.90 -1.40 5.30
C MET A 391 20.75 -0.37 6.06
N ALA A 392 20.43 0.92 5.98
CA ALA A 392 21.19 1.99 6.59
C ALA A 392 21.11 2.01 8.14
N ASN A 393 20.10 1.36 8.75
CA ASN A 393 20.02 1.20 10.20
C ASN A 393 20.50 -0.17 10.72
N GLY A 394 21.04 -1.02 9.82
CA GLY A 394 21.59 -2.33 10.17
C GLY A 394 20.56 -3.45 10.38
N ALA A 395 19.29 -3.25 9.99
CA ALA A 395 18.26 -4.28 10.09
C ALA A 395 18.32 -5.30 8.95
N ILE A 396 18.86 -4.92 7.78
CA ILE A 396 19.27 -5.85 6.73
C ILE A 396 20.76 -6.12 6.93
N LEU A 397 21.11 -7.39 7.07
CA LEU A 397 22.50 -7.80 7.26
C LEU A 397 23.19 -8.03 5.92
N GLN A 398 24.46 -7.66 5.86
CA GLN A 398 25.31 -7.96 4.69
C GLN A 398 25.44 -9.47 4.52
N ALA A 399 25.25 -9.97 3.30
CA ALA A 399 25.47 -11.39 3.00
C ALA A 399 26.94 -11.76 3.14
N GLU A 400 27.23 -13.02 3.51
CA GLU A 400 28.60 -13.49 3.74
C GLU A 400 29.49 -13.43 2.48
N ASP A 401 28.89 -13.48 1.30
CA ASP A 401 29.54 -13.40 -0.02
C ASP A 401 29.52 -12.00 -0.63
N ASP A 402 28.91 -11.01 0.04
CA ASP A 402 28.94 -9.62 -0.38
C ASP A 402 30.23 -8.95 0.13
N GLU A 403 31.17 -8.69 -0.78
CA GLU A 403 32.45 -8.04 -0.50
C GLU A 403 32.37 -6.49 -0.52
N SER A 404 31.21 -5.91 -0.75
CA SER A 404 31.05 -4.45 -0.80
C SER A 404 31.22 -3.80 0.58
N ASP A 405 31.66 -2.54 0.61
CA ASP A 405 31.82 -1.78 1.87
C ASP A 405 30.49 -1.12 2.28
N TRP A 406 29.94 -1.54 3.41
CA TRP A 406 28.72 -0.99 4.01
C TRP A 406 28.98 -0.01 5.17
N SER A 407 30.26 0.28 5.48
CA SER A 407 30.63 1.09 6.66
C SER A 407 30.08 2.52 6.62
N ASP A 408 29.79 3.05 5.43
CA ASP A 408 29.23 4.38 5.20
C ASP A 408 27.69 4.41 5.07
N LEU A 409 27.03 3.25 5.12
CA LEU A 409 25.58 3.12 5.09
C LEU A 409 25.01 3.33 6.50
N GLN A 410 24.97 4.57 6.95
CA GLN A 410 24.51 4.94 8.29
C GLN A 410 23.38 5.95 8.21
N ILE A 411 22.21 5.60 8.77
CA ILE A 411 21.03 6.47 8.76
C ILE A 411 21.23 7.75 9.58
N ASP A 412 22.11 7.74 10.56
CA ASP A 412 22.44 8.88 11.42
C ASP A 412 23.21 10.00 10.69
N ARG A 413 23.70 9.75 9.46
CA ARG A 413 24.15 10.80 8.56
C ARG A 413 23.06 11.84 8.25
N LEU A 414 21.79 11.44 8.31
CA LEU A 414 20.66 12.32 8.07
C LEU A 414 20.37 13.18 9.29
N ALA A 415 21.08 14.27 9.40
CA ALA A 415 20.85 15.27 10.44
C ALA A 415 19.49 15.94 10.24
N GLY A 416 18.57 15.74 11.17
CA GLY A 416 17.30 16.45 11.22
C GLY A 416 17.45 17.86 11.80
N TYR A 417 16.38 18.63 11.71
CA TYR A 417 16.25 19.89 12.42
C TYR A 417 15.78 19.62 13.84
N GLU A 418 16.66 19.86 14.82
CA GLU A 418 16.30 19.82 16.24
C GLU A 418 15.46 21.03 16.61
N LEU A 419 14.53 20.85 17.57
CA LEU A 419 13.74 21.94 18.11
C LEU A 419 14.65 23.02 18.70
N ASN A 420 14.68 24.18 18.09
CA ASN A 420 15.49 25.33 18.53
C ASN A 420 14.96 26.64 17.96
N PRO A 421 13.90 27.24 18.56
CA PRO A 421 13.34 28.52 18.11
C PRO A 421 14.32 29.68 18.15
N GLU A 422 15.30 29.64 19.07
CA GLU A 422 16.34 30.70 19.13
C GLU A 422 17.26 30.66 17.91
N LYS A 423 17.67 29.45 17.48
CA LYS A 423 18.48 29.26 16.26
C LYS A 423 17.68 29.63 15.02
N ALA A 424 16.38 29.29 14.97
CA ALA A 424 15.47 29.69 13.92
C ALA A 424 15.36 31.21 13.81
N ALA A 425 15.21 31.91 14.94
CA ALA A 425 15.18 33.36 14.98
C ALA A 425 16.49 34.02 14.49
N ALA A 426 17.65 33.46 14.86
CA ALA A 426 18.95 33.92 14.41
C ALA A 426 19.14 33.72 12.89
N LEU A 427 18.68 32.57 12.35
CA LEU A 427 18.70 32.30 10.93
C LEU A 427 17.83 33.29 10.14
N LEU A 428 16.63 33.59 10.63
CA LEU A 428 15.73 34.57 10.04
C LEU A 428 16.33 36.01 10.06
N ASP A 429 16.99 36.39 11.15
CA ASP A 429 17.70 37.68 11.23
C ASP A 429 18.78 37.79 10.14
N ALA A 430 19.59 36.72 9.98
CA ALA A 430 20.65 36.65 8.97
C ALA A 430 20.09 36.68 7.54
N ALA A 431 18.92 36.07 7.32
CA ALA A 431 18.22 36.01 6.04
C ALA A 431 17.46 37.31 5.69
N GLY A 432 17.50 38.33 6.58
CA GLY A 432 16.87 39.65 6.37
C GLY A 432 15.40 39.74 6.80
N TRP A 433 14.87 38.71 7.49
CA TRP A 433 13.56 38.76 8.16
C TRP A 433 13.67 39.41 9.53
N ASN A 434 14.15 40.67 9.55
CA ASN A 434 14.56 41.38 10.75
C ASN A 434 13.83 42.71 10.97
N LEU A 435 12.73 42.94 10.27
CA LEU A 435 11.84 44.08 10.43
C LEU A 435 10.54 43.67 11.15
N ASN A 436 9.86 44.64 11.77
CA ASN A 436 8.49 44.51 12.25
C ASN A 436 7.48 44.96 11.18
N GLU A 437 6.19 44.86 11.46
CA GLU A 437 5.12 45.27 10.53
C GLU A 437 5.07 46.76 10.21
N ASN A 438 5.80 47.60 10.96
CA ASN A 438 5.97 49.03 10.67
C ASN A 438 7.23 49.32 9.84
N GLY A 439 8.00 48.30 9.47
CA GLY A 439 9.27 48.43 8.75
C GLY A 439 10.45 48.86 9.65
N GLU A 440 10.27 48.82 10.96
CA GLU A 440 11.32 49.10 11.95
C GLU A 440 12.05 47.79 12.30
N LYS A 441 13.20 47.90 12.99
CA LYS A 441 13.95 46.73 13.45
C LYS A 441 13.07 45.84 14.35
N TYR A 442 13.05 44.55 14.07
CA TYR A 442 12.34 43.55 14.88
C TYR A 442 12.92 43.46 16.31
N THR A 443 12.06 43.45 17.32
CA THR A 443 12.44 43.47 18.74
C THR A 443 11.87 42.27 19.52
N GLN A 444 11.77 41.10 18.90
CA GLN A 444 11.26 39.87 19.50
C GLN A 444 9.78 39.92 19.95
N ARG A 445 8.98 40.74 19.29
CA ARG A 445 7.53 40.87 19.53
C ARG A 445 6.78 40.96 18.21
N GLY A 446 5.70 40.19 18.09
CA GLY A 446 4.85 40.16 16.89
C GLY A 446 5.48 39.37 15.75
N VAL A 447 5.14 39.75 14.52
CA VAL A 447 5.53 39.00 13.30
C VAL A 447 6.74 39.68 12.65
N ARG A 448 7.70 38.87 12.22
CA ARG A 448 8.84 39.33 11.42
C ARG A 448 8.40 39.72 10.02
N CYS A 449 9.07 40.70 9.46
CA CYS A 449 8.90 41.15 8.08
C CYS A 449 10.25 41.24 7.37
N LYS A 450 10.19 41.09 6.04
CA LYS A 450 11.32 41.31 5.13
C LYS A 450 10.89 42.25 4.01
N LYS A 451 11.77 43.16 3.65
CA LYS A 451 11.54 44.02 2.48
C LYS A 451 11.97 43.28 1.21
N ILE A 452 11.01 43.05 0.31
CA ILE A 452 11.22 42.41 -0.97
C ILE A 452 10.78 43.37 -2.07
N GLY A 453 11.75 43.95 -2.77
CA GLY A 453 11.48 45.11 -3.64
C GLY A 453 10.99 46.31 -2.82
N ASP A 454 9.81 46.82 -3.15
CA ASP A 454 9.15 47.91 -2.44
C ASP A 454 8.17 47.43 -1.36
N ASP A 455 7.85 46.14 -1.32
CA ASP A 455 6.86 45.55 -0.43
C ASP A 455 7.49 45.12 0.89
N LEU A 456 6.75 45.35 1.99
CA LEU A 456 7.07 44.84 3.31
C LEU A 456 6.24 43.53 3.53
N VAL A 457 6.89 42.39 3.38
CA VAL A 457 6.25 41.07 3.45
C VAL A 457 6.29 40.56 4.90
N PRO A 458 5.15 40.32 5.56
CA PRO A 458 5.12 39.75 6.89
C PRO A 458 5.32 38.22 6.81
N LEU A 459 5.98 37.63 7.83
CA LEU A 459 6.19 36.20 7.95
C LEU A 459 4.97 35.55 8.61
N ARG A 460 3.88 35.53 7.85
CA ARG A 460 2.62 34.87 8.19
C ARG A 460 2.44 33.68 7.27
N LEU A 461 2.29 32.51 7.84
CA LEU A 461 2.13 31.24 7.13
C LEU A 461 0.73 30.69 7.36
N LYS A 462 0.24 29.94 6.38
CA LYS A 462 -1.00 29.19 6.45
C LYS A 462 -0.71 27.71 6.21
N MET A 463 -1.22 26.84 7.07
CA MET A 463 -1.11 25.39 6.94
C MET A 463 -2.50 24.75 6.86
N ILE A 464 -2.69 23.90 5.87
CA ILE A 464 -3.85 23.01 5.78
C ILE A 464 -3.46 21.61 6.24
N TYR A 465 -4.40 20.90 6.89
CA TYR A 465 -4.20 19.53 7.36
C TYR A 465 -5.51 18.73 7.28
N PRO A 466 -5.46 17.36 7.23
CA PRO A 466 -6.66 16.55 7.16
C PRO A 466 -7.52 16.66 8.42
N GLU A 467 -8.82 16.94 8.27
CA GLU A 467 -9.74 17.04 9.41
C GLU A 467 -9.96 15.68 10.12
N GLU A 468 -9.75 14.58 9.41
CA GLU A 468 -9.83 13.24 9.96
C GLU A 468 -8.62 12.88 10.85
N ASN A 469 -7.56 13.69 10.81
CA ASN A 469 -6.32 13.47 11.55
C ASN A 469 -6.33 14.24 12.88
N GLY A 470 -6.30 13.54 14.01
CA GLY A 470 -6.29 14.12 15.35
C GLY A 470 -5.03 14.94 15.70
N ALA A 471 -3.95 14.85 14.91
CA ALA A 471 -2.70 15.60 15.14
C ALA A 471 -2.91 17.14 15.16
N GLY A 472 -3.95 17.63 14.47
CA GLY A 472 -4.28 19.08 14.47
C GLY A 472 -4.47 19.68 15.86
N ALA A 473 -4.99 18.90 16.81
CA ALA A 473 -5.17 19.34 18.19
C ALA A 473 -3.84 19.59 18.93
N LEU A 474 -2.74 19.00 18.47
CA LEU A 474 -1.42 19.10 19.09
C LEU A 474 -0.56 20.24 18.51
N PHE A 475 -0.94 20.82 17.37
CA PHE A 475 -0.12 21.85 16.70
C PHE A 475 0.08 23.11 17.53
N GLN A 476 -0.81 23.44 18.45
CA GLN A 476 -0.64 24.64 19.28
C GLN A 476 0.66 24.56 20.08
N GLU A 477 0.88 23.50 20.81
CA GLU A 477 2.03 23.33 21.69
C GLU A 477 3.28 22.79 20.97
N THR A 478 3.10 21.99 19.92
CA THR A 478 4.24 21.36 19.25
C THR A 478 4.80 22.17 18.10
N PHE A 479 4.09 23.18 17.61
CA PHE A 479 4.52 23.95 16.45
C PHE A 479 4.21 25.45 16.53
N ILE A 480 2.95 25.86 16.77
CA ILE A 480 2.51 27.26 16.66
C ILE A 480 3.22 28.13 17.70
N ASP A 481 3.31 27.67 18.94
CA ASP A 481 3.95 28.44 20.02
C ASP A 481 5.45 28.64 19.75
N HIS A 482 6.15 27.61 19.27
CA HIS A 482 7.57 27.69 18.92
C HIS A 482 7.83 28.57 17.68
N LEU A 483 6.94 28.55 16.69
CA LEU A 483 6.99 29.46 15.55
C LEU A 483 6.83 30.93 16.02
N ALA A 484 5.91 31.19 16.95
CA ALA A 484 5.69 32.51 17.50
C ALA A 484 6.92 33.04 18.28
N GLU A 485 7.64 32.17 19.00
CA GLU A 485 8.93 32.49 19.64
C GLU A 485 9.97 32.94 18.61
N ALA A 486 10.02 32.33 17.44
CA ALA A 486 10.90 32.72 16.33
C ALA A 486 10.40 33.95 15.56
N GLY A 487 9.18 34.43 15.82
CA GLY A 487 8.56 35.55 15.12
C GLY A 487 7.82 35.19 13.84
N ILE A 488 7.37 33.94 13.71
CA ILE A 488 6.55 33.45 12.61
C ILE A 488 5.12 33.29 13.12
N ALA A 489 4.14 33.82 12.42
CA ALA A 489 2.73 33.55 12.70
C ALA A 489 2.24 32.38 11.82
N LEU A 490 1.54 31.41 12.39
CA LEU A 490 0.93 30.30 11.67
C LEU A 490 -0.59 30.29 11.91
N GLU A 491 -1.34 30.25 10.81
CA GLU A 491 -2.77 29.95 10.78
C GLU A 491 -2.96 28.53 10.27
N THR A 492 -3.80 27.74 10.92
CA THR A 492 -4.08 26.35 10.53
C THR A 492 -5.54 26.18 10.14
N GLU A 493 -5.80 25.35 9.11
CA GLU A 493 -7.14 25.05 8.62
C GLU A 493 -7.28 23.54 8.40
N ALA A 494 -8.25 22.92 9.07
CA ALA A 494 -8.64 21.55 8.82
C ALA A 494 -9.49 21.46 7.55
N MET A 495 -9.25 20.43 6.72
CA MET A 495 -10.06 20.20 5.53
C MET A 495 -10.16 18.69 5.19
N PRO A 496 -11.25 18.24 4.51
CA PRO A 496 -11.38 16.86 4.08
C PRO A 496 -10.18 16.40 3.24
N MET A 497 -9.68 15.18 3.49
CA MET A 497 -8.50 14.62 2.81
C MET A 497 -8.65 14.68 1.28
N THR A 498 -9.85 14.39 0.75
CA THR A 498 -10.12 14.42 -0.70
C THR A 498 -9.91 15.80 -1.32
N GLU A 499 -10.25 16.88 -0.61
CA GLU A 499 -10.05 18.25 -1.07
C GLU A 499 -8.58 18.69 -0.88
N LEU A 500 -7.97 18.29 0.23
CA LEU A 500 -6.54 18.55 0.50
C LEU A 500 -5.65 17.95 -0.58
N LEU A 501 -5.91 16.71 -1.01
CA LEU A 501 -5.16 16.05 -2.09
C LEU A 501 -5.28 16.78 -3.42
N LYS A 502 -6.44 17.38 -3.75
CA LYS A 502 -6.58 18.21 -4.95
C LYS A 502 -5.65 19.44 -4.90
N VAL A 503 -5.49 20.05 -3.74
CA VAL A 503 -4.55 21.16 -3.54
C VAL A 503 -3.11 20.67 -3.67
N TYR A 504 -2.75 19.58 -2.99
CA TYR A 504 -1.41 19.00 -3.03
C TYR A 504 -0.97 18.60 -4.45
N TYR A 505 -1.87 18.02 -5.24
CA TYR A 505 -1.61 17.67 -6.64
C TYR A 505 -1.84 18.83 -7.62
N LYS A 506 -2.01 20.06 -7.14
CA LYS A 506 -2.21 21.27 -7.94
C LYS A 506 -3.40 21.19 -8.92
N GLN A 507 -4.42 20.40 -8.58
CA GLN A 507 -5.69 20.31 -9.32
C GLN A 507 -6.65 21.45 -8.96
N THR A 508 -6.49 22.02 -7.76
CA THR A 508 -7.25 23.16 -7.25
C THR A 508 -6.29 24.14 -6.59
N GLU A 509 -6.45 25.44 -6.86
CA GLU A 509 -5.67 26.47 -6.19
C GLU A 509 -6.22 26.74 -4.79
N LYS A 510 -5.32 26.86 -3.81
CA LYS A 510 -5.60 27.33 -2.46
C LYS A 510 -4.44 28.18 -1.96
N ASP A 511 -4.77 29.24 -1.24
CA ASP A 511 -3.79 30.09 -0.57
C ASP A 511 -3.31 29.41 0.72
N CYS A 512 -2.24 28.62 0.59
CA CYS A 512 -1.53 27.98 1.70
C CYS A 512 -0.03 27.94 1.42
N ASP A 513 0.76 27.95 2.51
CA ASP A 513 2.22 27.87 2.50
C ASP A 513 2.71 26.46 2.85
N MET A 514 1.90 25.71 3.58
CA MET A 514 2.23 24.38 4.08
C MET A 514 1.03 23.43 4.01
N ILE A 515 1.31 22.15 3.81
CA ILE A 515 0.29 21.08 3.77
C ILE A 515 0.81 19.92 4.62
N MET A 516 0.11 19.57 5.71
CA MET A 516 0.39 18.36 6.48
C MET A 516 -0.34 17.19 5.84
N LEU A 517 0.37 16.12 5.57
CA LEU A 517 -0.20 14.87 5.02
C LEU A 517 0.69 13.66 5.32
N GLY A 518 0.19 12.49 4.96
CA GLY A 518 0.93 11.24 4.97
C GLY A 518 1.11 10.67 3.57
N THR A 519 2.15 9.88 3.38
CA THR A 519 2.36 9.08 2.17
C THR A 519 2.74 7.66 2.53
N ASN A 520 2.43 6.72 1.64
CA ASN A 520 3.01 5.38 1.64
C ASN A 520 3.94 5.26 0.43
N PHE A 521 5.14 4.78 0.66
CA PHE A 521 6.08 4.48 -0.40
C PHE A 521 5.78 3.10 -0.97
N ALA A 522 5.89 2.96 -2.28
CA ALA A 522 5.92 1.65 -2.93
C ALA A 522 7.29 0.98 -2.69
N ASP A 523 7.39 -0.30 -3.05
CA ASP A 523 8.65 -1.06 -3.00
C ASP A 523 9.73 -0.40 -3.87
N VAL A 524 9.33 0.28 -4.95
CA VAL A 524 10.20 1.10 -5.80
C VAL A 524 10.23 2.53 -5.29
N PHE A 525 11.42 3.01 -4.94
CA PHE A 525 11.65 4.42 -4.64
C PHE A 525 12.42 5.08 -5.79
N ASP A 526 11.73 5.62 -6.76
CA ASP A 526 12.30 6.35 -7.90
C ASP A 526 11.68 7.74 -8.03
N PRO A 527 12.25 8.75 -7.37
CA PRO A 527 11.72 10.11 -7.40
C PRO A 527 12.13 10.90 -8.66
N SER A 528 12.84 10.30 -9.62
CA SER A 528 13.38 11.01 -10.79
C SER A 528 12.28 11.67 -11.66
N GLY A 529 11.07 11.09 -11.66
CA GLY A 529 9.91 11.65 -12.35
C GLY A 529 9.19 12.78 -11.62
N GLU A 530 9.63 13.15 -10.41
CA GLU A 530 9.02 14.24 -9.63
C GLU A 530 9.54 15.64 -10.01
N TYR A 531 10.51 15.73 -10.91
CA TYR A 531 11.16 16.98 -11.31
C TYR A 531 10.91 17.27 -12.79
N ASP A 532 10.66 18.56 -13.10
CA ASP A 532 10.60 19.05 -14.47
C ASP A 532 12.02 19.18 -15.10
N GLU A 533 12.08 19.64 -16.34
CA GLU A 533 13.34 19.83 -17.06
C GLU A 533 14.30 20.84 -16.38
N ASN A 534 13.78 21.76 -15.56
CA ASN A 534 14.53 22.80 -14.86
C ASN A 534 14.91 22.38 -13.42
N GLY A 535 14.65 21.14 -13.01
CA GLY A 535 14.88 20.66 -11.65
C GLY A 535 13.84 21.16 -10.63
N THR A 536 12.67 21.66 -11.10
CA THR A 536 11.60 22.11 -10.23
C THR A 536 10.71 20.93 -9.83
N SER A 537 10.55 20.70 -8.54
CA SER A 537 9.60 19.73 -8.03
C SER A 537 8.17 20.08 -8.43
N ILE A 538 7.50 19.16 -9.09
CA ILE A 538 6.10 19.31 -9.51
C ILE A 538 5.12 19.39 -8.33
N ARG A 539 5.51 18.97 -7.12
CA ARG A 539 4.66 18.93 -5.92
C ARG A 539 4.82 20.18 -5.08
N ASN A 540 6.01 20.47 -4.58
CA ASN A 540 6.27 21.55 -3.64
C ASN A 540 6.87 22.83 -4.28
N GLY A 541 7.23 22.78 -5.57
CA GLY A 541 7.76 23.93 -6.30
C GLY A 541 9.20 24.31 -5.97
N ILE A 542 9.93 23.50 -5.20
CA ILE A 542 11.36 23.74 -4.92
C ILE A 542 12.16 23.42 -6.17
N THR A 543 12.98 24.37 -6.62
CA THR A 543 13.89 24.21 -7.76
C THR A 543 15.30 23.93 -7.27
N ASP A 544 15.83 22.74 -7.61
CA ASP A 544 17.21 22.34 -7.31
C ASP A 544 17.70 21.30 -8.32
N GLU A 545 18.62 21.71 -9.19
CA GLU A 545 19.15 20.83 -10.26
C GLU A 545 19.95 19.66 -9.68
N LEU A 546 20.71 19.89 -8.58
CA LEU A 546 21.48 18.82 -7.94
C LEU A 546 20.56 17.73 -7.37
N LEU A 547 19.44 18.11 -6.78
CA LEU A 547 18.48 17.13 -6.24
C LEU A 547 17.88 16.23 -7.36
N LYS A 548 17.57 16.83 -8.51
CA LYS A 548 17.14 16.09 -9.72
C LYS A 548 18.23 15.16 -10.23
N GLU A 549 19.49 15.67 -10.34
CA GLU A 549 20.61 14.86 -10.77
C GLU A 549 20.86 13.67 -9.84
N LEU A 550 20.77 13.87 -8.51
CA LEU A 550 20.88 12.79 -7.53
C LEU A 550 19.77 11.74 -7.68
N ALA A 551 18.54 12.15 -7.96
CA ALA A 551 17.44 11.22 -8.22
C ALA A 551 17.69 10.38 -9.48
N ILE A 552 18.16 11.00 -10.58
CA ILE A 552 18.50 10.31 -11.83
C ILE A 552 19.70 9.38 -11.62
N TYR A 553 20.71 9.84 -10.87
CA TYR A 553 21.91 9.04 -10.58
C TYR A 553 21.58 7.80 -9.73
N MET A 554 20.71 7.96 -8.73
CA MET A 554 20.20 6.85 -7.92
C MET A 554 19.45 5.82 -8.77
N ARG A 555 18.53 6.26 -9.62
CA ARG A 555 17.78 5.41 -10.55
C ARG A 555 18.68 4.56 -11.45
N GLY A 556 19.77 5.16 -11.97
CA GLY A 556 20.73 4.53 -12.88
C GLY A 556 21.80 3.68 -12.17
N THR A 557 21.55 3.22 -10.94
CA THR A 557 22.41 2.20 -10.30
C THR A 557 22.26 0.88 -11.03
N GLU A 558 23.35 0.14 -11.18
CA GLU A 558 23.31 -1.20 -11.78
C GLU A 558 22.42 -2.14 -10.95
N PRO A 559 21.62 -2.98 -11.60
CA PRO A 559 20.81 -3.97 -10.91
C PRO A 559 21.64 -4.91 -10.04
N GLY A 560 21.19 -5.14 -8.81
CA GLY A 560 21.92 -5.95 -7.82
C GLY A 560 22.88 -5.17 -6.92
N GLU A 561 23.25 -3.95 -7.27
CA GLU A 561 24.15 -3.10 -6.47
C GLU A 561 23.37 -2.35 -5.36
N ALA A 562 22.76 -3.09 -4.44
CA ALA A 562 21.87 -2.54 -3.40
C ALA A 562 22.59 -1.56 -2.46
N ALA A 563 23.84 -1.86 -2.07
CA ALA A 563 24.63 -0.96 -1.23
C ALA A 563 24.92 0.38 -1.94
N GLU A 564 25.23 0.35 -3.23
CA GLU A 564 25.43 1.58 -4.02
C GLU A 564 24.13 2.37 -4.18
N TYR A 565 22.99 1.69 -4.41
CA TYR A 565 21.70 2.35 -4.45
C TYR A 565 21.37 3.03 -3.12
N CYS A 566 21.60 2.35 -1.99
CA CYS A 566 21.38 2.88 -0.65
C CYS A 566 22.29 4.10 -0.38
N ARG A 567 23.55 4.08 -0.81
CA ARG A 567 24.49 5.21 -0.71
C ARG A 567 24.01 6.43 -1.47
N ARG A 568 23.51 6.23 -2.69
CA ARG A 568 22.93 7.29 -3.53
C ARG A 568 21.62 7.81 -2.94
N TRP A 569 20.80 6.92 -2.35
CA TRP A 569 19.60 7.28 -1.62
C TRP A 569 19.91 8.15 -0.40
N LEU A 570 20.92 7.82 0.39
CA LEU A 570 21.37 8.66 1.50
C LEU A 570 21.77 10.07 1.02
N SER A 571 22.53 10.17 -0.05
CA SER A 571 22.95 11.46 -0.63
C SER A 571 21.74 12.29 -1.13
N TYR A 572 20.73 11.64 -1.72
CA TYR A 572 19.48 12.27 -2.11
C TYR A 572 18.71 12.79 -0.87
N GLN A 573 18.63 12.00 0.19
CA GLN A 573 17.96 12.39 1.44
C GLN A 573 18.70 13.56 2.14
N GLU A 574 20.03 13.54 2.17
CA GLU A 574 20.84 14.65 2.71
C GLU A 574 20.52 15.95 1.98
N ARG A 575 20.48 15.93 0.65
CA ARG A 575 20.15 17.14 -0.13
C ARG A 575 18.73 17.65 0.12
N ARG A 576 17.74 16.74 0.23
CA ARG A 576 16.36 17.13 0.61
C ARG A 576 16.32 17.82 1.98
N SER A 577 17.03 17.27 2.95
CA SER A 577 17.12 17.84 4.31
C SER A 577 17.79 19.21 4.27
N GLU A 578 18.90 19.40 3.55
CA GLU A 578 19.56 20.70 3.39
C GLU A 578 18.61 21.78 2.84
N LEU A 579 17.78 21.43 1.87
CA LEU A 579 16.82 22.33 1.26
C LEU A 579 15.59 22.59 2.15
N ALA A 580 15.44 21.84 3.25
CA ALA A 580 14.19 21.75 3.99
C ALA A 580 13.02 21.57 3.03
N ALA A 581 13.08 20.52 2.19
CA ALA A 581 12.08 20.28 1.15
C ALA A 581 10.73 19.96 1.75
N GLU A 582 10.71 19.34 2.93
CA GLU A 582 9.58 19.10 3.82
C GLU A 582 10.06 19.13 5.28
N ILE A 583 9.11 19.10 6.22
CA ILE A 583 9.38 18.76 7.62
C ILE A 583 8.94 17.31 7.82
N PRO A 584 9.86 16.34 7.84
CA PRO A 584 9.53 14.97 8.19
C PRO A 584 9.10 14.91 9.66
N LEU A 585 8.01 14.22 9.95
CA LEU A 585 7.49 14.11 11.31
C LEU A 585 7.79 12.74 11.90
N TYR A 586 7.04 11.74 11.49
CA TYR A 586 7.14 10.38 12.01
C TYR A 586 6.84 9.32 10.96
N SER A 587 7.32 8.13 11.23
CA SER A 587 6.90 6.87 10.62
C SER A 587 6.39 5.93 11.71
N ASP A 588 5.60 4.94 11.34
CA ASP A 588 4.92 4.06 12.27
C ASP A 588 4.93 2.60 11.80
N ALA A 589 4.29 1.72 12.57
CA ALA A 589 4.06 0.33 12.23
C ALA A 589 2.55 0.07 12.15
N TYR A 590 2.16 -0.84 11.27
CA TYR A 590 0.85 -1.45 11.30
C TYR A 590 0.77 -2.50 12.41
N MET A 591 -0.39 -2.62 13.02
CA MET A 591 -0.71 -3.66 13.98
C MET A 591 -1.98 -4.38 13.53
N ASP A 592 -1.86 -5.67 13.37
CA ASP A 592 -2.96 -6.55 13.04
C ASP A 592 -3.35 -7.35 14.28
N PHE A 593 -4.62 -7.26 14.68
CA PHE A 593 -5.17 -8.02 15.80
C PHE A 593 -6.04 -9.15 15.27
N HIS A 594 -5.84 -10.36 15.76
CA HIS A 594 -6.54 -11.53 15.25
C HIS A 594 -6.90 -12.54 16.33
N ILE A 595 -7.86 -13.41 16.03
CA ILE A 595 -8.19 -14.56 16.89
C ILE A 595 -7.01 -15.54 16.93
N THR A 596 -6.82 -16.21 18.06
CA THR A 596 -5.74 -17.21 18.22
C THR A 596 -5.95 -18.46 17.35
N ALA A 597 -7.18 -18.72 16.85
CA ALA A 597 -7.45 -19.78 15.90
C ALA A 597 -6.79 -19.55 14.52
N LEU A 598 -6.49 -18.29 14.15
CA LEU A 598 -5.70 -17.98 12.95
C LEU A 598 -4.22 -18.25 13.24
N GLN A 599 -3.73 -19.38 12.75
CA GLN A 599 -2.39 -19.90 12.94
C GLN A 599 -1.49 -19.57 11.76
N ASN A 600 -0.17 -19.56 12.00
CA ASN A 600 0.86 -19.27 10.99
C ASN A 600 0.67 -17.91 10.26
N TYR A 601 -0.07 -17.00 10.87
CA TYR A 601 -0.22 -15.63 10.38
C TYR A 601 1.00 -14.80 10.76
N ALA A 602 1.89 -14.54 9.81
CA ALA A 602 3.17 -13.88 10.04
C ALA A 602 3.51 -12.91 8.91
N PRO A 603 2.98 -11.67 8.93
CA PRO A 603 3.40 -10.65 7.98
C PRO A 603 4.92 -10.45 8.05
N ALA A 604 5.59 -10.40 6.91
CA ALA A 604 7.00 -10.03 6.83
C ALA A 604 7.19 -8.58 7.36
N PRO A 605 8.39 -8.20 7.81
CA PRO A 605 8.63 -6.86 8.39
C PRO A 605 8.15 -5.68 7.54
N THR A 606 8.08 -5.86 6.23
CA THR A 606 7.57 -4.87 5.26
C THR A 606 6.51 -5.47 4.33
N GLY A 607 5.96 -6.62 4.70
CA GLY A 607 4.93 -7.32 3.92
C GLY A 607 3.53 -6.77 4.15
N SER A 608 2.56 -7.48 3.62
CA SER A 608 1.15 -7.18 3.82
C SER A 608 0.41 -8.38 4.42
N TRP A 609 -0.75 -8.13 5.00
CA TRP A 609 -1.63 -9.18 5.48
C TRP A 609 -2.07 -10.14 4.36
N THR A 610 -2.20 -9.65 3.12
CA THR A 610 -2.60 -10.45 1.96
C THR A 610 -1.55 -11.49 1.55
N THR A 611 -0.29 -11.20 1.80
CA THR A 611 0.79 -12.17 1.62
C THR A 611 0.81 -13.17 2.79
N ALA A 612 0.71 -12.68 4.03
CA ALA A 612 0.73 -13.50 5.23
C ALA A 612 -0.44 -14.51 5.28
N ILE A 613 -1.62 -14.10 4.81
CA ILE A 613 -2.82 -14.94 4.86
C ILE A 613 -2.73 -16.16 3.94
N GLN A 614 -1.91 -16.12 2.91
CA GLN A 614 -1.71 -17.24 1.99
C GLN A 614 -1.01 -18.43 2.65
N GLN A 615 -0.26 -18.19 3.73
CA GLN A 615 0.44 -19.20 4.52
C GLN A 615 -0.28 -19.54 5.83
N ALA A 616 -1.31 -18.75 6.18
CA ALA A 616 -2.07 -18.95 7.40
C ALA A 616 -3.14 -20.02 7.25
N PHE A 617 -3.57 -20.58 8.38
CA PHE A 617 -4.68 -21.55 8.43
C PHE A 617 -5.53 -21.34 9.68
N LEU A 618 -6.77 -21.85 9.64
CA LEU A 618 -7.66 -21.85 10.80
C LEU A 618 -7.56 -23.19 11.52
N SER A 619 -7.16 -23.20 12.79
CA SER A 619 -6.77 -24.40 13.56
C SER A 619 -7.84 -25.49 13.67
N ASP A 620 -9.12 -25.09 13.59
CA ASP A 620 -10.24 -26.03 13.68
C ASP A 620 -10.86 -26.40 12.31
N TYR A 621 -10.23 -25.96 11.22
CA TYR A 621 -10.65 -26.31 9.87
C TYR A 621 -10.03 -27.63 9.41
N VAL A 622 -10.86 -28.61 9.06
CA VAL A 622 -10.45 -29.89 8.45
C VAL A 622 -10.94 -29.91 7.00
N PRO A 623 -10.04 -29.92 6.00
CA PRO A 623 -10.42 -30.00 4.59
C PRO A 623 -11.20 -31.30 4.29
N GLU A 624 -12.25 -31.22 3.46
CA GLU A 624 -13.10 -32.37 3.12
C GLU A 624 -12.34 -33.54 2.44
N ALA A 625 -11.17 -33.26 1.85
CA ALA A 625 -10.37 -34.27 1.16
C ALA A 625 -9.68 -35.30 2.08
N GLU A 626 -9.56 -35.05 3.39
CA GLU A 626 -8.91 -35.98 4.33
C GLU A 626 -9.87 -36.97 4.99
N THR A 627 -11.17 -36.87 4.79
CA THR A 627 -12.16 -37.75 5.39
C THR A 627 -12.36 -39.08 4.64
N GLY A 628 -11.63 -39.30 3.53
CA GLY A 628 -11.82 -40.44 2.63
C GLY A 628 -10.87 -41.65 2.76
N ALA A 629 -9.91 -41.65 3.68
CA ALA A 629 -8.91 -42.72 3.75
C ALA A 629 -8.47 -43.05 5.17
N THR A 630 -9.32 -43.73 5.95
CA THR A 630 -8.85 -44.66 6.99
C THR A 630 -9.98 -45.57 7.48
N GLU A 631 -10.32 -46.58 6.72
CA GLU A 631 -10.80 -47.84 7.29
C GLU A 631 -9.87 -48.94 6.82
N GLY A 632 -9.13 -49.53 7.76
CA GLY A 632 -8.46 -50.79 7.56
C GLY A 632 -6.99 -50.86 7.94
N GLY A 633 -6.71 -51.20 9.19
CA GLY A 633 -5.38 -51.70 9.56
C GLY A 633 -5.08 -51.65 11.04
N GLN A 634 -5.66 -52.56 11.83
CA GLN A 634 -5.14 -52.88 13.15
C GLN A 634 -3.75 -53.53 13.01
N GLY A 635 -2.77 -53.00 13.71
CA GLY A 635 -1.46 -53.58 13.88
C GLY A 635 -0.82 -53.08 15.17
N GLU A 636 -0.97 -53.90 16.21
CA GLU A 636 -0.23 -53.74 17.46
C GLU A 636 1.27 -53.85 17.22
N SER A 637 2.08 -52.98 17.83
CA SER A 637 3.42 -53.37 18.30
C SER A 637 3.92 -52.46 19.38
N GLU A 638 4.37 -53.12 20.43
CA GLU A 638 4.91 -52.69 21.68
C GLU A 638 6.11 -51.73 21.63
N GLY A 639 6.23 -51.02 22.71
CA GLY A 639 7.21 -50.21 23.33
C GLY A 639 8.69 -50.29 23.03
N SER A 640 9.32 -49.16 23.23
CA SER A 640 10.58 -49.05 23.96
C SER A 640 10.79 -47.59 24.37
N THR A 641 10.88 -47.40 25.67
CA THR A 641 11.47 -46.23 26.34
C THR A 641 12.98 -46.24 26.15
N GLU A 642 13.56 -45.13 25.73
CA GLU A 642 14.96 -44.82 26.05
C GLU A 642 15.10 -43.33 26.36
N ASP A 643 15.72 -43.11 27.51
CA ASP A 643 16.12 -41.88 28.14
C ASP A 643 17.10 -41.07 27.28
N PHE A 644 17.01 -39.73 27.32
CA PHE A 644 18.15 -38.87 27.06
C PHE A 644 18.38 -37.90 28.20
N GLU A 645 19.52 -38.10 28.84
CA GLU A 645 20.16 -37.24 29.82
C GLU A 645 20.61 -35.92 29.23
N GLU A 646 20.68 -34.93 30.12
CA GLU A 646 21.28 -33.61 30.02
C GLU A 646 22.74 -33.63 29.52
N MET A 647 23.09 -32.60 28.74
CA MET A 647 24.45 -32.00 28.85
C MET A 647 24.43 -30.56 28.37
N GLU A 648 24.80 -29.64 29.27
CA GLU A 648 25.43 -28.33 29.26
C GLU A 648 25.32 -27.44 27.99
#